data_afb135d55be0171293250e18ec98400a
#
_entry.id   afb135d55be0171293250e18ec98400a
#
_cell.length_a   1.000
_cell.length_b   1.000
_cell.length_c   1.000
_cell.angle_alpha   90.00
_cell.angle_beta   90.00
_cell.angle_gamma   90.00
#
_symmetry.space_group_name_H-M   'P 1'
#
loop_
_entity.id
_entity.type
_entity.pdbx_description
1 polymer ?
#
loop_
_entity_poly.entity_id
_entity_poly.type
_entity_poly.pdbx_seq_one_letter_code
_entity_poly.pdbx_strand_id
1 'polypeptide(L)'
;MQHPPDKPHGDAENTVAGADATPDNSATPPDPSEYPHLRVVGGSEAQDCTLDAYAEYTGLSVDFLKGLGLKEIHYIDQKAVKMPYFDATGSEEICVRFRVSLAGTPKVKTRKGDKHKLYGLWRIEEARKAGYAILVEGESDAHVGWHHGLSVIGVPGATGFQSDWVAELDGVEKIYAVVEPDEGGETFWQRLAASDLRERLYRVDLDGVKDLRDLHQQIASGFKQRLRDACRRGRHWLDIAEGEAHERAREAWSRCEDLARSENILERFYETLKASGVAGERHTAMILYLALTSRRLDRPVSVAVKGPSSGGKSYLVERVLDYFPQSACYALTAMSEKTLAYSEEPIKHRFLVLYEAHGMNGDFQTYLIRSLLSEGRLRYEMIEKTSKGLRPRLIEREGPTGLIVTTTMEKLHPENETRMLSLSVTDTREQTGQVLLALAEEELAEPDLEPWVALQEWIEAGARRVTIPFAKVLAEKVPPVAVRLRRDFNAVLSLIRASAILHQVSRDHDDRGRIVAEVEDYRMVRELVANLVAEGVDATVSATVRATVQAVRKLVDDQEGDPVSLGPIAEELELDKSAASRRLRTAIGKGFVKNLEDRKGKPGRYVPGDPMPDDVVVLPEPEEVLQALQCCSVVGGDKHPPSPSEDWGEV
;
A
#
# COMPACT_ATOMS: atom_id res chain seq x y z
N MET A 1 0.40 23.11 59.77
CA MET A 1 0.16 24.51 60.20
C MET A 1 0.15 25.40 58.98
N GLN A 2 -0.96 26.00 58.84
CA GLN A 2 -1.48 27.15 58.10
C GLN A 2 -1.88 26.97 56.65
N HIS A 3 -3.19 27.03 56.50
CA HIS A 3 -4.04 27.14 55.32
C HIS A 3 -3.98 28.54 54.66
N PRO A 4 -4.45 28.66 53.42
CA PRO A 4 -4.42 29.88 52.60
C PRO A 4 -5.55 30.84 52.87
N PRO A 5 -5.57 32.04 52.34
CA PRO A 5 -6.75 32.86 52.29
C PRO A 5 -7.41 32.98 50.93
N ASP A 6 -8.69 33.18 51.02
CA ASP A 6 -9.84 33.26 50.14
C ASP A 6 -9.75 34.22 48.94
N LYS A 7 -10.70 33.90 48.02
CA LYS A 7 -11.19 34.69 46.87
C LYS A 7 -11.81 36.04 47.27
N PRO A 8 -12.03 36.92 46.30
CA PRO A 8 -13.38 37.51 46.22
C PRO A 8 -14.04 37.33 44.84
N HIS A 9 -15.33 37.11 44.93
CA HIS A 9 -16.36 37.17 43.89
C HIS A 9 -16.47 38.57 43.26
N GLY A 10 -16.77 38.59 41.96
CA GLY A 10 -17.27 39.74 41.24
C GLY A 10 -18.28 39.33 40.22
N ASP A 11 -19.57 39.46 40.60
CA ASP A 11 -20.72 39.32 39.73
C ASP A 11 -20.74 40.41 38.66
N ALA A 12 -20.93 40.07 37.42
CA ALA A 12 -21.38 40.98 36.39
C ALA A 12 -22.54 40.30 35.63
N GLU A 13 -23.74 40.68 36.06
CA GLU A 13 -24.98 40.49 35.31
C GLU A 13 -24.84 41.08 33.91
N ASN A 14 -25.13 40.29 32.89
CA ASN A 14 -25.42 40.78 31.55
C ASN A 14 -26.79 40.24 31.11
N THR A 15 -27.75 41.12 31.27
CA THR A 15 -29.13 41.06 30.80
C THR A 15 -29.15 40.86 29.28
N VAL A 16 -29.64 39.72 28.83
CA VAL A 16 -30.02 39.50 27.44
C VAL A 16 -31.46 39.97 27.25
N ALA A 17 -31.60 41.09 26.55
CA ALA A 17 -32.91 41.54 26.06
C ALA A 17 -33.28 40.68 24.83
N GLY A 18 -34.38 39.98 24.90
CA GLY A 18 -35.01 39.31 23.79
C GLY A 18 -35.54 40.32 22.78
N ALA A 19 -35.31 40.05 21.52
CA ALA A 19 -36.04 40.64 20.41
C ALA A 19 -36.44 39.49 19.48
N ASP A 20 -37.68 39.01 19.67
CA ASP A 20 -38.44 38.29 18.66
C ASP A 20 -38.66 39.24 17.50
N ALA A 21 -38.03 38.98 16.38
CA ALA A 21 -38.34 39.56 15.09
C ALA A 21 -38.61 38.43 14.11
N THR A 22 -39.86 38.03 13.98
CA THR A 22 -40.35 37.28 12.81
C THR A 22 -40.13 38.11 11.56
N PRO A 23 -39.49 37.55 10.48
CA PRO A 23 -39.40 38.28 9.24
C PRO A 23 -40.76 38.35 8.57
N ASP A 24 -41.19 39.56 8.31
CA ASP A 24 -42.38 39.91 7.52
C ASP A 24 -42.16 39.47 6.06
N ASN A 25 -42.94 38.48 5.63
CA ASN A 25 -42.85 37.83 4.33
C ASN A 25 -43.84 38.47 3.33
N SER A 26 -43.90 39.80 3.31
CA SER A 26 -44.77 40.58 2.39
C SER A 26 -44.01 41.41 1.37
N ALA A 27 -42.83 40.96 0.95
CA ALA A 27 -42.16 41.55 -0.21
C ALA A 27 -42.62 40.83 -1.50
N THR A 28 -43.46 41.52 -2.29
CA THR A 28 -43.79 41.15 -3.67
C THR A 28 -42.49 40.99 -4.48
N PRO A 29 -42.33 39.89 -5.24
CA PRO A 29 -41.12 39.75 -6.07
C PRO A 29 -41.06 40.89 -7.11
N PRO A 30 -39.86 41.44 -7.38
CA PRO A 30 -39.67 42.50 -8.36
C PRO A 30 -40.06 42.02 -9.75
N ASP A 31 -40.62 42.95 -10.54
CA ASP A 31 -41.06 42.74 -11.92
C ASP A 31 -39.88 42.25 -12.79
N PRO A 32 -40.02 41.13 -13.54
CA PRO A 32 -39.00 40.62 -14.44
C PRO A 32 -38.51 41.56 -15.52
N SER A 33 -39.23 42.67 -15.75
CA SER A 33 -38.85 43.68 -16.75
C SER A 33 -37.68 44.60 -16.35
N GLU A 34 -37.25 44.58 -15.06
CA GLU A 34 -36.16 45.42 -14.55
C GLU A 34 -34.73 44.87 -14.81
N TYR A 35 -34.60 43.64 -15.33
CA TYR A 35 -33.30 43.06 -15.63
C TYR A 35 -33.19 42.56 -17.07
N PRO A 36 -32.98 43.47 -18.07
CA PRO A 36 -32.98 43.10 -19.47
C PRO A 36 -31.81 42.24 -19.96
N HIS A 37 -30.87 41.84 -19.09
CA HIS A 37 -29.71 41.02 -19.44
C HIS A 37 -29.75 39.60 -18.90
N LEU A 38 -30.73 39.21 -18.11
CA LEU A 38 -30.98 37.81 -17.77
C LEU A 38 -31.85 37.19 -18.89
N ARG A 39 -31.23 36.80 -19.98
CA ARG A 39 -31.82 35.79 -20.86
C ARG A 39 -31.99 34.53 -20.04
N VAL A 40 -33.21 34.20 -19.67
CA VAL A 40 -33.61 32.85 -19.35
C VAL A 40 -33.19 31.99 -20.55
N VAL A 41 -32.11 31.25 -20.43
CA VAL A 41 -31.78 30.18 -21.37
C VAL A 41 -32.95 29.21 -21.25
N GLY A 42 -33.79 29.18 -22.28
CA GLY A 42 -35.00 28.41 -22.35
C GLY A 42 -34.73 26.98 -21.88
N GLY A 43 -35.40 26.55 -20.85
CA GLY A 43 -35.50 25.14 -20.52
C GLY A 43 -36.00 24.45 -21.80
N SER A 44 -35.27 23.47 -22.31
CA SER A 44 -35.77 22.58 -23.33
C SER A 44 -37.12 22.06 -22.82
N GLU A 45 -38.17 22.25 -23.62
CA GLU A 45 -39.47 21.65 -23.33
C GLU A 45 -39.24 20.20 -22.90
N ALA A 46 -39.75 19.84 -21.74
CA ALA A 46 -39.57 18.49 -21.20
C ALA A 46 -40.27 17.55 -22.20
N GLN A 47 -39.46 16.87 -22.99
CA GLN A 47 -39.94 16.01 -24.07
C GLN A 47 -40.46 14.75 -23.41
N ASP A 48 -41.78 14.50 -23.48
CA ASP A 48 -42.43 13.31 -22.96
C ASP A 48 -41.74 12.02 -23.43
N CYS A 49 -41.35 11.17 -22.51
CA CYS A 49 -40.83 9.85 -22.83
C CYS A 49 -41.97 8.81 -22.75
N THR A 50 -42.65 8.61 -23.90
CA THR A 50 -43.70 7.60 -24.02
C THR A 50 -43.10 6.21 -24.23
N LEU A 51 -43.89 5.15 -24.01
CA LEU A 51 -43.45 3.78 -24.29
C LEU A 51 -43.25 3.55 -25.78
N ASP A 52 -44.06 4.18 -26.64
CA ASP A 52 -43.91 4.13 -28.10
C ASP A 52 -42.61 4.78 -28.55
N ALA A 53 -42.31 6.00 -28.04
CA ALA A 53 -41.05 6.69 -28.32
C ALA A 53 -39.82 5.89 -27.83
N TYR A 54 -39.95 5.22 -26.70
CA TYR A 54 -38.88 4.34 -26.17
C TYR A 54 -38.71 3.06 -27.01
N ALA A 55 -39.80 2.50 -27.52
CA ALA A 55 -39.79 1.37 -28.46
C ALA A 55 -39.07 1.74 -29.77
N GLU A 56 -39.38 2.90 -30.35
CA GLU A 56 -38.69 3.43 -31.51
C GLU A 56 -37.21 3.68 -31.23
N TYR A 57 -36.87 4.31 -30.08
CA TYR A 57 -35.51 4.58 -29.64
C TYR A 57 -34.66 3.29 -29.48
N THR A 58 -35.25 2.18 -29.04
CA THR A 58 -34.55 0.91 -28.88
C THR A 58 -34.61 -0.01 -30.09
N GLY A 59 -35.50 0.26 -31.05
CA GLY A 59 -35.81 -0.61 -32.19
C GLY A 59 -36.58 -1.87 -31.77
N LEU A 60 -37.24 -1.86 -30.59
CA LEU A 60 -37.95 -3.01 -30.04
C LEU A 60 -39.48 -2.83 -30.10
N SER A 61 -40.23 -3.93 -30.18
CA SER A 61 -41.69 -3.82 -30.17
C SER A 61 -42.21 -3.45 -28.77
N VAL A 62 -43.30 -2.65 -28.77
CA VAL A 62 -43.98 -2.25 -27.52
C VAL A 62 -44.44 -3.49 -26.70
N ASP A 63 -44.92 -4.52 -27.38
CA ASP A 63 -45.39 -5.74 -26.71
C ASP A 63 -44.25 -6.50 -26.02
N PHE A 64 -43.05 -6.53 -26.62
CA PHE A 64 -41.89 -7.09 -25.98
C PHE A 64 -41.51 -6.30 -24.72
N LEU A 65 -41.48 -4.96 -24.80
CA LEU A 65 -41.16 -4.09 -23.67
C LEU A 65 -42.20 -4.22 -22.53
N LYS A 66 -43.50 -4.33 -22.88
CA LYS A 66 -44.55 -4.63 -21.90
C LYS A 66 -44.35 -5.99 -21.23
N GLY A 67 -43.90 -6.98 -22.00
CA GLY A 67 -43.56 -8.32 -21.49
C GLY A 67 -42.43 -8.31 -20.45
N LEU A 68 -41.53 -7.31 -20.51
CA LEU A 68 -40.49 -7.08 -19.50
C LEU A 68 -41.00 -6.29 -18.27
N GLY A 69 -42.30 -5.91 -18.24
CA GLY A 69 -42.89 -5.15 -17.15
C GLY A 69 -42.75 -3.63 -17.29
N LEU A 70 -42.28 -3.12 -18.43
CA LEU A 70 -42.22 -1.68 -18.68
C LEU A 70 -43.63 -1.12 -18.86
N LYS A 71 -43.88 0.07 -18.28
CA LYS A 71 -45.17 0.77 -18.34
C LYS A 71 -44.97 2.25 -18.53
N GLU A 72 -45.80 2.88 -19.39
CA GLU A 72 -45.91 4.33 -19.42
C GLU A 72 -46.61 4.82 -18.15
N ILE A 73 -46.07 5.83 -17.52
CA ILE A 73 -46.62 6.47 -16.34
C ILE A 73 -46.50 8.00 -16.43
N HIS A 74 -47.26 8.69 -15.61
CA HIS A 74 -46.98 10.11 -15.31
C HIS A 74 -46.01 10.18 -14.14
N TYR A 75 -44.87 10.82 -14.35
CA TYR A 75 -43.83 11.03 -13.35
C TYR A 75 -43.57 12.54 -13.21
N ILE A 76 -44.02 13.10 -12.08
CA ILE A 76 -44.06 14.57 -11.89
C ILE A 76 -44.91 15.18 -13.02
N ASP A 77 -44.42 16.08 -13.82
CA ASP A 77 -45.19 16.82 -14.86
C ASP A 77 -45.01 16.30 -16.28
N GLN A 78 -44.45 15.08 -16.46
CA GLN A 78 -44.16 14.52 -17.79
C GLN A 78 -44.45 13.01 -17.85
N LYS A 79 -44.66 12.50 -19.07
CA LYS A 79 -44.72 11.07 -19.31
C LYS A 79 -43.32 10.44 -19.18
N ALA A 80 -43.24 9.28 -18.58
CA ALA A 80 -42.02 8.52 -18.38
C ALA A 80 -42.27 7.02 -18.50
N VAL A 81 -41.24 6.25 -18.85
CA VAL A 81 -41.29 4.80 -18.86
C VAL A 81 -40.76 4.25 -17.53
N LYS A 82 -41.63 3.58 -16.79
CA LYS A 82 -41.27 2.84 -15.58
C LYS A 82 -40.49 1.58 -15.97
N MET A 83 -39.31 1.39 -15.39
CA MET A 83 -38.45 0.21 -15.55
C MET A 83 -38.29 -0.46 -14.18
N PRO A 84 -38.98 -1.60 -13.95
CA PRO A 84 -38.89 -2.31 -12.68
C PRO A 84 -37.61 -3.14 -12.62
N TYR A 85 -36.97 -3.19 -11.46
CA TYR A 85 -35.86 -4.08 -11.13
C TYR A 85 -36.36 -5.13 -10.17
N PHE A 86 -36.17 -6.38 -10.51
CA PHE A 86 -36.62 -7.51 -9.69
C PHE A 86 -35.41 -8.17 -9.00
N ASP A 87 -35.67 -8.83 -7.88
CA ASP A 87 -34.73 -9.69 -7.18
C ASP A 87 -34.30 -10.88 -8.06
N ALA A 88 -33.32 -11.67 -7.62
CA ALA A 88 -32.84 -12.84 -8.37
C ALA A 88 -33.91 -13.92 -8.60
N THR A 89 -35.00 -13.92 -7.83
CA THR A 89 -36.12 -14.85 -8.02
C THR A 89 -37.18 -14.33 -9.01
N GLY A 90 -37.12 -13.04 -9.35
CA GLY A 90 -38.10 -12.36 -10.21
C GLY A 90 -39.44 -12.09 -9.53
N SER A 91 -39.55 -12.29 -8.21
CA SER A 91 -40.82 -12.19 -7.48
C SER A 91 -41.02 -10.85 -6.78
N GLU A 92 -39.96 -10.14 -6.41
CA GLU A 92 -40.01 -8.88 -5.68
C GLU A 92 -39.42 -7.72 -6.50
N GLU A 93 -40.16 -6.59 -6.61
CA GLU A 93 -39.66 -5.35 -7.20
C GLU A 93 -38.78 -4.62 -6.17
N ILE A 94 -37.45 -4.72 -6.34
CA ILE A 94 -36.45 -4.21 -5.38
C ILE A 94 -35.99 -2.78 -5.66
N CYS A 95 -36.20 -2.28 -6.89
CA CYS A 95 -35.87 -0.90 -7.29
C CYS A 95 -36.71 -0.51 -8.49
N VAL A 96 -36.96 0.78 -8.67
CA VAL A 96 -37.63 1.32 -9.84
C VAL A 96 -36.84 2.50 -10.41
N ARG A 97 -36.63 2.46 -11.70
CA ARG A 97 -36.11 3.62 -12.43
C ARG A 97 -37.11 4.10 -13.47
N PHE A 98 -37.04 5.37 -13.75
CA PHE A 98 -37.95 6.06 -14.68
C PHE A 98 -37.11 6.66 -15.81
N ARG A 99 -37.36 6.22 -17.03
CA ARG A 99 -36.81 6.88 -18.21
C ARG A 99 -37.67 8.12 -18.48
N VAL A 100 -37.09 9.28 -18.21
CA VAL A 100 -37.80 10.57 -18.29
C VAL A 100 -37.48 11.32 -19.57
N SER A 101 -36.37 10.96 -20.27
CA SER A 101 -35.99 11.56 -21.54
C SER A 101 -35.17 10.56 -22.37
N LEU A 102 -35.26 10.65 -23.68
CA LEU A 102 -34.44 9.90 -24.63
C LEU A 102 -33.11 10.59 -24.90
N ALA A 103 -33.04 11.92 -24.78
CA ALA A 103 -31.86 12.74 -24.97
C ALA A 103 -31.68 13.72 -23.81
N GLY A 104 -30.49 14.33 -23.69
CA GLY A 104 -30.20 15.28 -22.62
C GLY A 104 -29.88 14.65 -21.27
N THR A 105 -29.84 15.44 -20.18
CA THR A 105 -29.50 15.02 -18.82
C THR A 105 -30.49 15.63 -17.82
N PRO A 106 -31.06 14.88 -16.89
CA PRO A 106 -30.94 13.43 -16.70
C PRO A 106 -31.85 12.61 -17.61
N LYS A 107 -31.34 11.52 -18.17
CA LYS A 107 -32.15 10.57 -18.96
C LYS A 107 -33.02 9.65 -18.10
N VAL A 108 -32.52 9.28 -16.93
CA VAL A 108 -33.14 8.31 -16.01
C VAL A 108 -33.14 8.85 -14.59
N LYS A 109 -34.22 8.64 -13.85
CA LYS A 109 -34.35 8.96 -12.42
C LYS A 109 -34.70 7.70 -11.63
N THR A 110 -34.15 7.57 -10.42
CA THR A 110 -34.46 6.45 -9.50
C THR A 110 -35.58 6.86 -8.55
N ARG A 111 -36.50 5.95 -8.21
CA ARG A 111 -37.55 6.18 -7.21
C ARG A 111 -36.92 6.62 -5.88
N LYS A 112 -37.47 7.64 -5.25
CA LYS A 112 -36.97 8.17 -3.98
C LYS A 112 -36.94 7.06 -2.91
N GLY A 113 -35.77 6.84 -2.32
CA GLY A 113 -35.56 5.83 -1.30
C GLY A 113 -35.02 4.49 -1.81
N ASP A 114 -35.08 4.23 -3.11
CA ASP A 114 -34.49 3.03 -3.70
C ASP A 114 -32.97 3.16 -3.81
N LYS A 115 -32.27 2.05 -3.56
CA LYS A 115 -30.84 1.93 -3.83
C LYS A 115 -30.63 1.35 -5.23
N HIS A 116 -29.58 1.79 -5.90
CA HIS A 116 -29.21 1.21 -7.19
C HIS A 116 -28.93 -0.29 -7.04
N LYS A 117 -29.28 -1.06 -8.08
CA LYS A 117 -29.10 -2.50 -8.19
C LYS A 117 -28.71 -2.84 -9.63
N LEU A 118 -28.15 -4.05 -9.84
CA LEU A 118 -27.95 -4.58 -11.18
C LEU A 118 -29.32 -4.81 -11.86
N TYR A 119 -29.43 -4.42 -13.11
CA TYR A 119 -30.64 -4.61 -13.91
C TYR A 119 -30.62 -5.97 -14.61
N GLY A 120 -31.59 -6.78 -14.34
CA GLY A 120 -31.68 -8.13 -14.88
C GLY A 120 -31.24 -9.24 -13.91
N LEU A 121 -31.15 -8.98 -12.62
CA LEU A 121 -30.82 -10.01 -11.62
C LEU A 121 -31.75 -11.23 -11.69
N TRP A 122 -33.02 -11.08 -12.04
CA TRP A 122 -33.95 -12.20 -12.22
C TRP A 122 -33.60 -13.14 -13.38
N ARG A 123 -32.61 -12.77 -14.18
CA ARG A 123 -32.07 -13.60 -15.28
C ARG A 123 -30.68 -14.17 -14.95
N ILE A 124 -30.21 -14.01 -13.73
CA ILE A 124 -28.87 -14.45 -13.34
C ILE A 124 -28.69 -15.96 -13.49
N GLU A 125 -29.73 -16.74 -13.25
CA GLU A 125 -29.69 -18.19 -13.44
C GLU A 125 -29.52 -18.60 -14.91
N GLU A 126 -30.01 -17.78 -15.85
CA GLU A 126 -29.74 -18.00 -17.28
C GLU A 126 -28.25 -17.78 -17.58
N ALA A 127 -27.64 -16.74 -17.00
CA ALA A 127 -26.22 -16.45 -17.13
C ALA A 127 -25.34 -17.53 -16.50
N ARG A 128 -25.71 -18.04 -15.31
CA ARG A 128 -25.02 -19.16 -14.66
C ARG A 128 -25.04 -20.44 -15.51
N LYS A 129 -26.20 -20.77 -16.06
CA LYS A 129 -26.36 -21.93 -16.96
C LYS A 129 -25.61 -21.75 -18.29
N ALA A 130 -25.55 -20.53 -18.81
CA ALA A 130 -24.82 -20.23 -20.03
C ALA A 130 -23.29 -20.16 -19.82
N GLY A 131 -22.82 -20.07 -18.57
CA GLY A 131 -21.42 -19.90 -18.20
C GLY A 131 -20.89 -18.47 -18.45
N TYR A 132 -21.73 -17.53 -18.89
CA TYR A 132 -21.31 -16.15 -19.13
C TYR A 132 -22.41 -15.14 -18.85
N ALA A 133 -21.99 -13.90 -18.53
CA ALA A 133 -22.84 -12.71 -18.55
C ALA A 133 -22.19 -11.61 -19.39
N ILE A 134 -23.02 -10.79 -20.05
CA ILE A 134 -22.59 -9.57 -20.74
C ILE A 134 -23.04 -8.40 -19.90
N LEU A 135 -22.09 -7.62 -19.38
CA LEU A 135 -22.36 -6.39 -18.64
C LEU A 135 -22.41 -5.20 -19.63
N VAL A 136 -23.41 -4.37 -19.48
CA VAL A 136 -23.65 -3.18 -20.33
C VAL A 136 -24.02 -1.97 -19.48
N GLU A 137 -23.83 -0.77 -19.99
CA GLU A 137 -24.21 0.48 -19.34
C GLU A 137 -25.69 0.79 -19.57
N GLY A 138 -26.51 0.41 -18.61
CA GLY A 138 -27.91 0.83 -18.59
C GLY A 138 -28.90 -0.23 -19.05
N GLU A 139 -30.16 0.20 -19.07
CA GLU A 139 -31.32 -0.67 -19.29
C GLU A 139 -31.62 -0.91 -20.76
N SER A 140 -31.39 0.09 -21.64
CA SER A 140 -31.69 0.00 -23.07
C SER A 140 -30.93 -1.14 -23.75
N ASP A 141 -29.66 -1.28 -23.44
CA ASP A 141 -28.79 -2.32 -23.99
C ASP A 141 -29.14 -3.69 -23.46
N ALA A 142 -29.52 -3.75 -22.16
CA ALA A 142 -30.03 -4.98 -21.59
C ALA A 142 -31.32 -5.47 -22.31
N HIS A 143 -32.26 -4.56 -22.59
CA HIS A 143 -33.48 -4.90 -23.35
C HIS A 143 -33.18 -5.47 -24.73
N VAL A 144 -32.25 -4.83 -25.45
CA VAL A 144 -31.80 -5.29 -26.76
C VAL A 144 -31.16 -6.67 -26.67
N GLY A 145 -30.25 -6.85 -25.71
CA GLY A 145 -29.62 -8.14 -25.49
C GLY A 145 -30.62 -9.26 -25.19
N TRP A 146 -31.64 -8.99 -24.36
CA TRP A 146 -32.70 -9.95 -24.03
C TRP A 146 -33.63 -10.25 -25.22
N HIS A 147 -33.91 -9.25 -26.05
CA HIS A 147 -34.66 -9.46 -27.29
C HIS A 147 -33.98 -10.51 -28.20
N HIS A 148 -32.66 -10.49 -28.19
CA HIS A 148 -31.85 -11.49 -28.89
C HIS A 148 -31.57 -12.75 -28.07
N GLY A 149 -32.18 -12.94 -26.89
CA GLY A 149 -32.03 -14.13 -26.04
C GLY A 149 -30.62 -14.35 -25.51
N LEU A 150 -29.94 -13.27 -25.12
CA LEU A 150 -28.60 -13.26 -24.55
C LEU A 150 -28.64 -13.00 -23.04
N SER A 151 -27.65 -13.50 -22.32
CA SER A 151 -27.48 -13.30 -20.87
C SER A 151 -26.82 -11.93 -20.61
N VAL A 152 -27.62 -10.87 -20.61
CA VAL A 152 -27.17 -9.49 -20.40
C VAL A 152 -27.64 -8.99 -19.06
N ILE A 153 -26.75 -8.28 -18.35
CA ILE A 153 -27.02 -7.60 -17.08
C ILE A 153 -26.64 -6.14 -17.23
N GLY A 154 -27.59 -5.25 -16.94
CA GLY A 154 -27.38 -3.80 -17.00
C GLY A 154 -26.78 -3.26 -15.70
N VAL A 155 -25.79 -2.38 -15.83
CA VAL A 155 -25.25 -1.57 -14.74
C VAL A 155 -25.83 -0.17 -14.84
N PRO A 156 -26.40 0.41 -13.78
CA PRO A 156 -27.08 1.71 -13.85
C PRO A 156 -26.10 2.88 -13.98
N GLY A 157 -25.54 3.06 -15.18
CA GLY A 157 -24.59 4.11 -15.59
C GLY A 157 -23.13 3.76 -15.31
N ALA A 158 -22.22 4.46 -15.98
CA ALA A 158 -20.77 4.24 -15.95
C ALA A 158 -20.15 4.15 -14.55
N THR A 159 -20.60 4.98 -13.63
CA THR A 159 -20.12 5.01 -12.24
C THR A 159 -20.96 4.16 -11.26
N GLY A 160 -21.97 3.44 -11.75
CA GLY A 160 -22.98 2.81 -10.92
C GLY A 160 -22.56 1.49 -10.28
N PHE A 161 -21.52 0.82 -10.79
CA PHE A 161 -21.10 -0.48 -10.27
C PHE A 161 -20.57 -0.37 -8.83
N GLN A 162 -21.01 -1.28 -7.97
CA GLN A 162 -20.62 -1.36 -6.56
C GLN A 162 -19.95 -2.72 -6.29
N SER A 163 -18.92 -2.72 -5.45
CA SER A 163 -18.14 -3.95 -5.16
C SER A 163 -18.95 -5.05 -4.49
N ASP A 164 -20.00 -4.72 -3.74
CA ASP A 164 -20.90 -5.70 -3.13
C ASP A 164 -21.76 -6.46 -4.17
N TRP A 165 -21.87 -5.97 -5.40
CA TRP A 165 -22.59 -6.66 -6.48
C TRP A 165 -21.81 -7.81 -7.11
N VAL A 166 -20.53 -7.95 -6.80
CA VAL A 166 -19.73 -9.10 -7.25
C VAL A 166 -20.36 -10.42 -6.82
N ALA A 167 -20.87 -10.47 -5.58
CA ALA A 167 -21.53 -11.65 -5.03
C ALA A 167 -22.82 -12.03 -5.79
N GLU A 168 -23.52 -11.07 -6.38
CA GLU A 168 -24.72 -11.34 -7.19
C GLU A 168 -24.36 -12.09 -8.50
N LEU A 169 -23.12 -11.90 -8.98
CA LEU A 169 -22.59 -12.52 -10.20
C LEU A 169 -21.85 -13.85 -9.94
N ASP A 170 -21.85 -14.34 -8.70
CA ASP A 170 -21.22 -15.61 -8.38
C ASP A 170 -21.82 -16.78 -9.16
N GLY A 171 -20.95 -17.72 -9.57
CA GLY A 171 -21.32 -18.86 -10.41
C GLY A 171 -21.34 -18.55 -11.91
N VAL A 172 -21.07 -17.32 -12.34
CA VAL A 172 -20.85 -16.97 -13.75
C VAL A 172 -19.36 -17.07 -14.05
N GLU A 173 -18.96 -17.92 -15.02
CA GLU A 173 -17.54 -18.20 -15.29
C GLU A 173 -16.83 -17.05 -16.04
N LYS A 174 -17.54 -16.41 -16.99
CA LYS A 174 -16.99 -15.34 -17.83
C LYS A 174 -17.89 -14.11 -17.80
N ILE A 175 -17.28 -12.97 -17.57
CA ILE A 175 -17.96 -11.67 -17.57
C ILE A 175 -17.40 -10.84 -18.74
N TYR A 176 -18.25 -10.60 -19.73
CA TYR A 176 -17.95 -9.78 -20.88
C TYR A 176 -18.49 -8.36 -20.65
N ALA A 177 -17.62 -7.38 -20.47
CA ALA A 177 -18.00 -5.98 -20.35
C ALA A 177 -17.96 -5.32 -21.73
N VAL A 178 -19.11 -4.91 -22.27
CA VAL A 178 -19.18 -4.09 -23.46
C VAL A 178 -18.86 -2.66 -23.07
N VAL A 179 -17.74 -2.15 -23.58
CA VAL A 179 -17.21 -0.83 -23.22
C VAL A 179 -17.53 0.14 -24.35
N GLU A 180 -18.26 1.22 -24.03
CA GLU A 180 -18.55 2.28 -24.98
C GLU A 180 -17.27 3.06 -25.32
N PRO A 181 -17.11 3.56 -26.57
CA PRO A 181 -15.90 4.26 -27.00
C PRO A 181 -15.90 5.74 -26.55
N ASP A 182 -16.20 5.97 -25.28
CA ASP A 182 -16.20 7.30 -24.68
C ASP A 182 -15.65 7.23 -23.22
N GLU A 183 -15.49 8.39 -22.58
CA GLU A 183 -14.98 8.51 -21.20
C GLU A 183 -15.85 7.74 -20.18
N GLY A 184 -17.17 7.64 -20.45
CA GLY A 184 -18.10 6.85 -19.65
C GLY A 184 -17.74 5.37 -19.68
N GLY A 185 -17.54 4.80 -20.88
CA GLY A 185 -17.15 3.41 -21.06
C GLY A 185 -15.81 3.09 -20.39
N GLU A 186 -14.83 3.98 -20.46
CA GLU A 186 -13.56 3.78 -19.78
C GLU A 186 -13.74 3.80 -18.25
N THR A 187 -14.54 4.73 -17.72
CA THR A 187 -14.88 4.77 -16.30
C THR A 187 -15.58 3.48 -15.84
N PHE A 188 -16.50 2.97 -16.66
CA PHE A 188 -17.19 1.70 -16.42
C PHE A 188 -16.20 0.52 -16.34
N TRP A 189 -15.30 0.42 -17.34
CA TRP A 189 -14.26 -0.60 -17.38
C TRP A 189 -13.37 -0.56 -16.13
N GLN A 190 -12.85 0.61 -15.78
CA GLN A 190 -11.96 0.77 -14.62
C GLN A 190 -12.62 0.35 -13.31
N ARG A 191 -13.92 0.65 -13.12
CA ARG A 191 -14.66 0.20 -11.93
C ARG A 191 -14.83 -1.32 -11.86
N LEU A 192 -15.10 -1.96 -12.98
CA LEU A 192 -15.17 -3.43 -13.04
C LEU A 192 -13.79 -4.05 -12.80
N ALA A 193 -12.75 -3.52 -13.41
CA ALA A 193 -11.36 -3.96 -13.27
C ALA A 193 -10.80 -3.80 -11.84
N ALA A 194 -11.28 -2.81 -11.10
CA ALA A 194 -10.94 -2.62 -9.69
C ALA A 194 -11.65 -3.59 -8.73
N SER A 195 -12.66 -4.33 -9.21
CA SER A 195 -13.42 -5.29 -8.41
C SER A 195 -12.85 -6.71 -8.50
N ASP A 196 -13.37 -7.63 -7.66
CA ASP A 196 -13.00 -9.05 -7.69
C ASP A 196 -13.53 -9.79 -8.95
N LEU A 197 -14.21 -9.10 -9.87
CA LEU A 197 -14.57 -9.66 -11.18
C LEU A 197 -13.38 -9.83 -12.11
N ARG A 198 -12.27 -9.12 -11.89
CA ARG A 198 -11.10 -9.03 -12.76
C ARG A 198 -10.56 -10.38 -13.24
N GLU A 199 -10.60 -11.43 -12.41
CA GLU A 199 -10.09 -12.76 -12.77
C GLU A 199 -10.90 -13.46 -13.88
N ARG A 200 -12.14 -13.01 -14.11
CA ARG A 200 -13.08 -13.57 -15.11
C ARG A 200 -13.66 -12.50 -16.04
N LEU A 201 -13.02 -11.31 -16.05
CA LEU A 201 -13.48 -10.12 -16.76
C LEU A 201 -12.81 -10.00 -18.14
N TYR A 202 -13.61 -9.80 -19.16
CA TYR A 202 -13.19 -9.60 -20.55
C TYR A 202 -13.73 -8.27 -21.06
N ARG A 203 -12.85 -7.42 -21.62
CA ARG A 203 -13.23 -6.19 -22.31
C ARG A 203 -13.69 -6.51 -23.72
N VAL A 204 -14.84 -6.01 -24.09
CA VAL A 204 -15.44 -6.19 -25.43
C VAL A 204 -15.68 -4.84 -26.06
N ASP A 205 -15.06 -4.60 -27.20
CA ASP A 205 -15.24 -3.42 -28.03
C ASP A 205 -16.07 -3.81 -29.26
N LEU A 206 -17.03 -2.98 -29.68
CA LEU A 206 -17.97 -3.29 -30.75
C LEU A 206 -17.55 -2.79 -32.15
N ASP A 207 -16.24 -2.59 -32.38
CA ASP A 207 -15.67 -2.20 -33.68
C ASP A 207 -16.37 -1.00 -34.36
N GLY A 208 -16.33 0.15 -33.67
CA GLY A 208 -16.88 1.43 -34.18
C GLY A 208 -18.39 1.60 -33.98
N VAL A 209 -19.05 0.68 -33.28
CA VAL A 209 -20.43 0.83 -32.82
C VAL A 209 -20.43 1.20 -31.34
N LYS A 210 -21.27 2.15 -30.95
CA LYS A 210 -21.23 2.68 -29.59
C LYS A 210 -21.69 1.65 -28.54
N ASP A 211 -22.88 1.10 -28.72
CA ASP A 211 -23.55 0.25 -27.73
C ASP A 211 -24.37 -0.87 -28.40
N LEU A 212 -25.00 -1.75 -27.62
CA LEU A 212 -25.82 -2.85 -28.17
C LEU A 212 -27.06 -2.36 -28.91
N ARG A 213 -27.63 -1.24 -28.50
CA ARG A 213 -28.78 -0.65 -29.19
C ARG A 213 -28.38 -0.18 -30.58
N ASP A 214 -27.28 0.55 -30.70
CA ASP A 214 -26.78 1.02 -32.01
C ASP A 214 -26.40 -0.16 -32.92
N LEU A 215 -25.82 -1.24 -32.34
CA LEU A 215 -25.54 -2.47 -33.07
C LEU A 215 -26.83 -3.14 -33.60
N HIS A 216 -27.88 -3.16 -32.79
CA HIS A 216 -29.18 -3.69 -33.21
C HIS A 216 -29.81 -2.91 -34.33
N GLN A 217 -29.76 -1.57 -34.24
CA GLN A 217 -30.32 -0.69 -35.27
C GLN A 217 -29.57 -0.79 -36.60
N GLN A 218 -28.26 -0.98 -36.57
CA GLN A 218 -27.47 -1.12 -37.80
C GLN A 218 -27.63 -2.49 -38.45
N ILE A 219 -27.68 -3.59 -37.69
CA ILE A 219 -27.65 -4.95 -38.23
C ILE A 219 -28.50 -5.91 -37.40
N ALA A 220 -29.81 -5.78 -37.39
CA ALA A 220 -30.68 -6.63 -36.58
C ALA A 220 -30.53 -8.14 -36.90
N SER A 221 -30.47 -8.51 -38.19
CA SER A 221 -30.36 -9.90 -38.62
C SER A 221 -29.00 -10.56 -38.33
N GLY A 222 -27.92 -9.79 -38.20
CA GLY A 222 -26.56 -10.23 -37.92
C GLY A 222 -26.11 -10.00 -36.48
N PHE A 223 -26.94 -9.41 -35.63
CA PHE A 223 -26.61 -8.96 -34.28
C PHE A 223 -25.91 -10.03 -33.42
N LYS A 224 -26.54 -11.20 -33.28
CA LYS A 224 -25.98 -12.28 -32.45
C LYS A 224 -24.61 -12.74 -32.90
N GLN A 225 -24.41 -12.84 -34.23
CA GLN A 225 -23.12 -13.30 -34.75
C GLN A 225 -22.05 -12.25 -34.50
N ARG A 226 -22.34 -10.97 -34.76
CA ARG A 226 -21.38 -9.89 -34.58
C ARG A 226 -20.99 -9.71 -33.10
N LEU A 227 -21.96 -9.79 -32.18
CA LEU A 227 -21.67 -9.72 -30.75
C LEU A 227 -20.89 -10.95 -30.26
N ARG A 228 -21.19 -12.15 -30.75
CA ARG A 228 -20.40 -13.35 -30.42
C ARG A 228 -18.96 -13.22 -30.90
N ASP A 229 -18.74 -12.68 -32.09
CA ASP A 229 -17.42 -12.48 -32.65
C ASP A 229 -16.66 -11.39 -31.86
N ALA A 230 -17.33 -10.34 -31.42
CA ALA A 230 -16.77 -9.34 -30.51
C ALA A 230 -16.38 -9.97 -29.16
N CYS A 231 -17.26 -10.79 -28.55
CA CYS A 231 -16.93 -11.50 -27.31
C CYS A 231 -15.77 -12.50 -27.46
N ARG A 232 -15.64 -13.15 -28.62
CA ARG A 232 -14.50 -14.05 -28.90
C ARG A 232 -13.17 -13.29 -29.02
N ARG A 233 -13.19 -12.05 -29.51
CA ARG A 233 -12.03 -11.15 -29.56
C ARG A 233 -11.83 -10.39 -28.26
N GLY A 234 -12.77 -10.54 -27.31
CA GLY A 234 -12.68 -9.89 -26.02
C GLY A 234 -11.36 -10.20 -25.32
N ARG A 235 -10.67 -9.15 -24.87
CA ARG A 235 -9.38 -9.27 -24.18
C ARG A 235 -9.60 -9.50 -22.70
N HIS A 236 -8.96 -10.53 -22.14
CA HIS A 236 -9.00 -10.76 -20.70
C HIS A 236 -8.33 -9.58 -19.94
N TRP A 237 -8.86 -9.24 -18.77
CA TRP A 237 -8.31 -8.16 -17.96
C TRP A 237 -6.80 -8.32 -17.69
N LEU A 238 -6.33 -9.54 -17.44
CA LEU A 238 -4.92 -9.81 -17.17
C LEU A 238 -4.05 -9.46 -18.38
N ASP A 239 -4.46 -9.85 -19.58
CA ASP A 239 -3.71 -9.57 -20.82
C ASP A 239 -3.61 -8.05 -21.09
N ILE A 240 -4.69 -7.32 -20.79
CA ILE A 240 -4.71 -5.85 -20.90
C ILE A 240 -3.76 -5.24 -19.87
N ALA A 241 -3.87 -5.66 -18.61
CA ALA A 241 -3.03 -5.16 -17.53
C ALA A 241 -1.54 -5.44 -17.74
N GLU A 242 -1.20 -6.62 -18.27
CA GLU A 242 0.17 -6.98 -18.65
C GLU A 242 0.66 -6.14 -19.83
N GLY A 243 -0.16 -5.95 -20.86
CA GLY A 243 0.17 -5.10 -22.01
C GLY A 243 0.42 -3.65 -21.58
N GLU A 244 -0.46 -3.07 -20.77
CA GLU A 244 -0.30 -1.71 -20.23
C GLU A 244 0.94 -1.59 -19.32
N ALA A 245 1.24 -2.64 -18.54
CA ALA A 245 2.44 -2.67 -17.71
C ALA A 245 3.71 -2.69 -18.58
N HIS A 246 3.74 -3.48 -19.66
CA HIS A 246 4.85 -3.51 -20.59
C HIS A 246 5.05 -2.19 -21.34
N GLU A 247 3.96 -1.54 -21.73
CA GLU A 247 4.04 -0.24 -22.42
C GLU A 247 4.56 0.84 -21.48
N ARG A 248 4.02 0.93 -20.26
CA ARG A 248 4.55 1.82 -19.21
C ARG A 248 6.02 1.55 -18.89
N ALA A 249 6.42 0.29 -18.82
CA ALA A 249 7.82 -0.08 -18.61
C ALA A 249 8.72 0.41 -19.75
N ARG A 250 8.27 0.30 -21.00
CA ARG A 250 9.02 0.77 -22.17
C ARG A 250 9.16 2.29 -22.20
N GLU A 251 8.08 3.00 -21.89
CA GLU A 251 8.10 4.46 -21.79
C GLU A 251 9.01 4.92 -20.65
N ALA A 252 8.90 4.30 -19.48
CA ALA A 252 9.74 4.60 -18.33
C ALA A 252 11.22 4.32 -18.63
N TRP A 253 11.53 3.20 -19.31
CA TRP A 253 12.88 2.84 -19.73
C TRP A 253 13.52 3.94 -20.59
N SER A 254 12.81 4.47 -21.57
CA SER A 254 13.34 5.52 -22.45
C SER A 254 13.76 6.79 -21.70
N ARG A 255 13.18 7.04 -20.52
CA ARG A 255 13.48 8.21 -19.67
C ARG A 255 14.57 7.93 -18.62
N CYS A 256 14.82 6.67 -18.26
CA CYS A 256 15.74 6.30 -17.19
C CYS A 256 16.93 5.44 -17.62
N GLU A 257 17.06 5.07 -18.89
CA GLU A 257 18.08 4.10 -19.36
C GLU A 257 19.49 4.44 -18.91
N ASP A 258 19.93 5.70 -19.06
CA ASP A 258 21.27 6.15 -18.65
C ASP A 258 21.48 5.96 -17.13
N LEU A 259 20.48 6.32 -16.34
CA LEU A 259 20.52 6.14 -14.90
C LEU A 259 20.49 4.66 -14.51
N ALA A 260 19.62 3.87 -15.13
CA ALA A 260 19.46 2.43 -14.85
C ALA A 260 20.72 1.61 -15.18
N ARG A 261 21.52 2.05 -16.16
CA ARG A 261 22.80 1.43 -16.53
C ARG A 261 23.98 1.87 -15.67
N SER A 262 23.77 2.84 -14.76
CA SER A 262 24.84 3.31 -13.88
C SER A 262 25.23 2.27 -12.85
N GLU A 263 26.53 2.07 -12.64
CA GLU A 263 27.06 1.17 -11.59
C GLU A 263 26.84 1.74 -10.18
N ASN A 264 26.73 3.06 -10.04
CA ASN A 264 26.67 3.77 -8.76
C ASN A 264 25.38 4.60 -8.60
N ILE A 265 24.23 3.97 -8.76
CA ILE A 265 22.92 4.65 -8.72
C ILE A 265 22.71 5.38 -7.38
N LEU A 266 23.04 4.77 -6.23
CA LEU A 266 22.87 5.38 -4.92
C LEU A 266 23.79 6.57 -4.69
N GLU A 267 25.02 6.55 -5.20
CA GLU A 267 25.91 7.73 -5.11
C GLU A 267 25.37 8.88 -5.97
N ARG A 268 24.95 8.58 -7.20
CA ARG A 268 24.31 9.59 -8.07
C ARG A 268 23.07 10.18 -7.41
N PHE A 269 22.26 9.33 -6.76
CA PHE A 269 21.11 9.79 -5.97
C PHE A 269 21.53 10.79 -4.91
N TYR A 270 22.52 10.43 -4.07
CA TYR A 270 22.94 11.30 -2.99
C TYR A 270 23.54 12.62 -3.50
N GLU A 271 24.36 12.60 -4.54
CA GLU A 271 24.90 13.82 -5.13
C GLU A 271 23.81 14.73 -5.70
N THR A 272 22.79 14.16 -6.34
CA THR A 272 21.62 14.92 -6.81
C THR A 272 20.82 15.51 -5.64
N LEU A 273 20.60 14.73 -4.60
CA LEU A 273 19.90 15.15 -3.39
C LEU A 273 20.67 16.26 -2.65
N LYS A 274 21.99 16.14 -2.58
CA LYS A 274 22.87 17.15 -1.98
C LYS A 274 22.85 18.46 -2.78
N ALA A 275 22.87 18.40 -4.10
CA ALA A 275 22.76 19.57 -4.96
C ALA A 275 21.44 20.34 -4.80
N SER A 276 20.37 19.66 -4.36
CA SER A 276 19.08 20.28 -4.03
C SER A 276 18.99 20.83 -2.59
N GLY A 277 20.11 20.94 -1.87
CA GLY A 277 20.21 21.59 -0.55
C GLY A 277 20.05 20.63 0.64
N VAL A 278 20.05 19.33 0.46
CA VAL A 278 20.09 18.37 1.58
C VAL A 278 21.54 18.17 2.02
N ALA A 279 21.88 18.63 3.21
CA ALA A 279 23.23 18.58 3.73
C ALA A 279 23.44 17.41 4.71
N GLY A 280 24.52 16.64 4.52
CA GLY A 280 25.13 15.76 5.52
C GLY A 280 24.47 14.42 5.84
N GLU A 281 23.29 14.12 5.37
CA GLU A 281 22.53 12.91 5.74
C GLU A 281 22.70 11.74 4.75
N ARG A 282 23.94 11.48 4.27
CA ARG A 282 24.23 10.51 3.21
C ARG A 282 23.68 9.11 3.52
N HIS A 283 24.07 8.53 4.65
CA HIS A 283 23.67 7.16 4.98
C HIS A 283 22.15 7.04 5.18
N THR A 284 21.57 7.98 5.91
CA THR A 284 20.12 8.02 6.18
C THR A 284 19.32 8.14 4.89
N ALA A 285 19.72 9.02 3.96
CA ALA A 285 19.08 9.20 2.66
C ALA A 285 19.17 7.92 1.79
N MET A 286 20.35 7.32 1.68
CA MET A 286 20.55 6.09 0.89
C MET A 286 19.76 4.90 1.44
N ILE A 287 19.71 4.74 2.78
CA ILE A 287 18.89 3.69 3.40
C ILE A 287 17.40 3.93 3.13
N LEU A 288 16.93 5.18 3.21
CA LEU A 288 15.54 5.53 2.89
C LEU A 288 15.21 5.19 1.42
N TYR A 289 16.10 5.51 0.49
CA TYR A 289 15.93 5.19 -0.92
C TYR A 289 15.84 3.68 -1.16
N LEU A 290 16.74 2.88 -0.59
CA LEU A 290 16.70 1.43 -0.67
C LEU A 290 15.48 0.83 0.02
N ALA A 291 15.10 1.38 1.18
CA ALA A 291 13.90 0.95 1.88
C ALA A 291 12.65 1.15 1.02
N LEU A 292 12.50 2.34 0.41
CA LEU A 292 11.40 2.63 -0.52
C LEU A 292 11.41 1.72 -1.76
N THR A 293 12.59 1.43 -2.31
CA THR A 293 12.75 0.47 -3.41
C THR A 293 12.31 -0.93 -2.98
N SER A 294 12.50 -1.30 -1.71
CA SER A 294 12.09 -2.61 -1.17
C SER A 294 10.56 -2.83 -1.14
N ARG A 295 9.72 -1.81 -1.46
CA ARG A 295 8.26 -1.94 -1.54
C ARG A 295 7.80 -3.07 -2.45
N ARG A 296 8.63 -3.41 -3.43
CA ARG A 296 8.35 -4.47 -4.42
C ARG A 296 8.54 -5.88 -3.86
N LEU A 297 9.21 -6.02 -2.73
CA LEU A 297 9.45 -7.30 -2.05
C LEU A 297 8.26 -7.73 -1.20
N ASP A 298 8.20 -9.02 -0.89
CA ASP A 298 7.20 -9.60 0.03
C ASP A 298 7.39 -9.10 1.49
N ARG A 299 8.58 -8.57 1.81
CA ARG A 299 8.91 -7.99 3.11
C ARG A 299 9.68 -6.68 2.93
N PRO A 300 8.97 -5.56 2.78
CA PRO A 300 9.56 -4.24 2.74
C PRO A 300 10.30 -3.90 4.04
N VAL A 301 11.36 -3.09 3.93
CA VAL A 301 12.15 -2.66 5.08
C VAL A 301 11.56 -1.38 5.67
N SER A 302 10.91 -1.47 6.81
CA SER A 302 10.35 -0.30 7.50
C SER A 302 11.42 0.47 8.27
N VAL A 303 11.24 1.78 8.38
CA VAL A 303 12.24 2.72 8.91
C VAL A 303 11.63 3.69 9.90
N ALA A 304 12.32 3.94 11.01
CA ALA A 304 12.01 5.01 11.95
C ALA A 304 13.14 6.06 11.92
N VAL A 305 12.82 7.27 11.47
CA VAL A 305 13.76 8.40 11.42
C VAL A 305 13.64 9.18 12.73
N LYS A 306 14.68 9.14 13.56
CA LYS A 306 14.74 9.71 14.91
C LYS A 306 15.64 10.95 14.93
N GLY A 307 15.34 11.87 15.85
CA GLY A 307 16.19 13.03 16.08
C GLY A 307 15.43 14.17 16.76
N PRO A 308 16.13 15.25 17.14
CA PRO A 308 15.51 16.36 17.86
C PRO A 308 14.44 17.07 17.01
N SER A 309 13.59 17.84 17.68
CA SER A 309 12.70 18.77 16.97
C SER A 309 13.54 19.73 16.12
N SER A 310 13.06 20.06 14.93
CA SER A 310 13.79 20.88 13.94
C SER A 310 15.07 20.25 13.37
N GLY A 311 15.34 18.95 13.62
CA GLY A 311 16.50 18.22 13.09
C GLY A 311 16.39 17.83 11.61
N GLY A 312 15.44 18.38 10.82
CA GLY A 312 15.33 18.11 9.38
C GLY A 312 14.73 16.74 8.99
N LYS A 313 14.25 15.94 9.93
CA LYS A 313 13.71 14.59 9.68
C LYS A 313 12.65 14.53 8.58
N SER A 314 11.58 15.33 8.72
CA SER A 314 10.48 15.38 7.78
C SER A 314 10.93 15.91 6.42
N TYR A 315 11.77 16.94 6.42
CA TYR A 315 12.37 17.51 5.22
C TYR A 315 13.18 16.46 4.44
N LEU A 316 14.07 15.71 5.13
CA LEU A 316 14.83 14.63 4.50
C LEU A 316 13.92 13.58 3.88
N VAL A 317 12.91 13.12 4.62
CA VAL A 317 11.95 12.11 4.11
C VAL A 317 11.22 12.65 2.89
N GLU A 318 10.69 13.87 2.93
CA GLU A 318 10.01 14.51 1.81
C GLU A 318 10.90 14.61 0.58
N ARG A 319 12.14 15.10 0.74
CA ARG A 319 13.09 15.21 -0.36
C ARG A 319 13.43 13.85 -0.99
N VAL A 320 13.53 12.78 -0.19
CA VAL A 320 13.74 11.43 -0.74
C VAL A 320 12.50 10.92 -1.47
N LEU A 321 11.29 11.23 -0.97
CA LEU A 321 10.05 10.83 -1.63
C LEU A 321 9.86 11.46 -3.01
N ASP A 322 10.41 12.64 -3.27
CA ASP A 322 10.35 13.32 -4.56
C ASP A 322 10.99 12.51 -5.71
N TYR A 323 11.86 11.56 -5.39
CA TYR A 323 12.51 10.65 -6.34
C TYR A 323 11.67 9.42 -6.69
N PHE A 324 10.45 9.33 -6.15
CA PHE A 324 9.56 8.19 -6.35
C PHE A 324 8.22 8.63 -6.95
N PRO A 325 7.54 7.75 -7.72
CA PRO A 325 6.20 8.05 -8.19
C PRO A 325 5.23 8.18 -6.99
N GLN A 326 4.19 8.99 -7.13
CA GLN A 326 3.18 9.18 -6.07
C GLN A 326 2.51 7.86 -5.64
N SER A 327 2.44 6.88 -6.54
CA SER A 327 1.95 5.52 -6.25
C SER A 327 2.81 4.78 -5.24
N ALA A 328 4.09 5.14 -5.04
CA ALA A 328 5.02 4.43 -4.16
C ALA A 328 4.73 4.62 -2.66
N CYS A 329 4.06 5.69 -2.28
CA CYS A 329 3.80 6.00 -0.88
C CYS A 329 2.40 6.55 -0.63
N TYR A 330 1.97 6.44 0.62
CA TYR A 330 0.79 7.09 1.17
C TYR A 330 1.20 7.88 2.41
N ALA A 331 1.40 9.19 2.24
CA ALA A 331 1.93 10.08 3.27
C ALA A 331 0.80 10.75 4.05
N LEU A 332 0.89 10.72 5.38
CA LEU A 332 -0.08 11.28 6.31
C LEU A 332 0.64 12.10 7.39
N THR A 333 0.16 13.30 7.66
CA THR A 333 0.63 14.11 8.78
C THR A 333 0.10 13.62 10.12
N ALA A 334 -1.13 13.10 10.13
CA ALA A 334 -1.76 12.48 11.28
C ALA A 334 -2.77 11.42 10.83
N MET A 335 -3.04 10.46 11.68
CA MET A 335 -3.97 9.38 11.41
C MET A 335 -4.79 9.07 12.66
N SER A 336 -6.12 8.99 12.53
CA SER A 336 -6.97 8.51 13.62
C SER A 336 -6.80 7.00 13.81
N GLU A 337 -7.13 6.49 15.00
CA GLU A 337 -6.95 5.06 15.36
C GLU A 337 -7.57 4.08 14.36
N LYS A 338 -8.66 4.45 13.72
CA LYS A 338 -9.42 3.58 12.82
C LYS A 338 -9.14 3.82 11.34
N THR A 339 -8.42 4.87 10.98
CA THR A 339 -8.17 5.26 9.58
C THR A 339 -7.60 4.10 8.78
N LEU A 340 -6.61 3.40 9.33
CA LEU A 340 -5.94 2.29 8.62
C LEU A 340 -6.91 1.14 8.26
N ALA A 341 -7.90 0.88 9.11
CA ALA A 341 -8.90 -0.15 8.86
C ALA A 341 -9.95 0.28 7.82
N TYR A 342 -10.38 1.55 7.84
CA TYR A 342 -11.52 2.03 7.05
C TYR A 342 -11.15 2.80 5.78
N SER A 343 -9.89 3.19 5.59
CA SER A 343 -9.46 3.85 4.37
C SER A 343 -9.63 2.91 3.17
N GLU A 344 -10.07 3.43 2.04
CA GLU A 344 -10.15 2.69 0.77
C GLU A 344 -8.84 2.79 -0.03
N GLU A 345 -7.89 3.63 0.40
CA GLU A 345 -6.62 3.84 -0.28
C GLU A 345 -5.78 2.54 -0.29
N PRO A 346 -5.37 2.02 -1.45
CA PRO A 346 -4.58 0.79 -1.52
C PRO A 346 -3.21 0.99 -0.87
N ILE A 347 -2.76 0.01 -0.08
CA ILE A 347 -1.47 0.05 0.62
C ILE A 347 -0.49 -1.04 0.17
N LYS A 348 -0.94 -1.97 -0.65
CA LYS A 348 -0.12 -3.08 -1.17
C LYS A 348 1.02 -2.57 -2.05
N HIS A 349 2.25 -2.99 -1.74
CA HIS A 349 3.47 -2.54 -2.41
C HIS A 349 3.71 -1.02 -2.36
N ARG A 350 3.20 -0.38 -1.30
CA ARG A 350 3.40 1.04 -1.02
C ARG A 350 3.99 1.23 0.37
N PHE A 351 4.55 2.41 0.61
CA PHE A 351 4.95 2.82 1.95
C PHE A 351 3.89 3.71 2.59
N LEU A 352 3.52 3.38 3.81
CA LEU A 352 2.82 4.31 4.68
C LEU A 352 3.86 5.25 5.31
N VAL A 353 3.71 6.55 5.11
CA VAL A 353 4.62 7.56 5.69
C VAL A 353 3.86 8.36 6.73
N LEU A 354 4.34 8.33 7.98
CA LEU A 354 3.73 9.04 9.09
C LEU A 354 4.71 10.09 9.64
N TYR A 355 4.34 11.34 9.49
CA TYR A 355 5.09 12.44 10.07
C TYR A 355 4.67 12.61 11.53
N GLU A 356 5.67 12.56 12.44
CA GLU A 356 5.50 12.64 13.90
C GLU A 356 4.70 11.45 14.51
N ALA A 357 5.42 10.50 15.10
CA ALA A 357 4.88 9.29 15.73
C ALA A 357 3.93 9.55 16.92
N HIS A 358 3.74 10.81 17.36
CA HIS A 358 2.81 11.15 18.44
C HIS A 358 1.36 10.70 18.16
N GLY A 359 1.00 10.55 16.89
CA GLY A 359 -0.28 9.97 16.48
C GLY A 359 -0.39 8.45 16.62
N MET A 360 0.69 7.74 17.01
CA MET A 360 0.71 6.26 17.15
C MET A 360 0.52 5.79 18.60
N ASN A 361 -0.03 6.62 19.49
CA ASN A 361 -0.14 6.32 20.92
C ASN A 361 -1.36 5.45 21.29
N GLY A 362 -2.25 5.15 20.36
CA GLY A 362 -3.36 4.24 20.59
C GLY A 362 -2.91 2.77 20.52
N ASP A 363 -3.22 1.98 21.55
CA ASP A 363 -2.92 0.53 21.57
C ASP A 363 -3.49 -0.19 20.35
N PHE A 364 -4.68 0.21 19.92
CA PHE A 364 -5.36 -0.36 18.77
C PHE A 364 -4.64 -0.04 17.45
N GLN A 365 -4.24 1.21 17.23
CA GLN A 365 -3.49 1.63 16.05
C GLN A 365 -2.13 0.94 15.97
N THR A 366 -1.43 0.87 17.11
CA THR A 366 -0.16 0.15 17.24
C THR A 366 -0.33 -1.34 16.89
N TYR A 367 -1.43 -1.96 17.30
CA TYR A 367 -1.75 -3.34 16.96
C TYR A 367 -2.01 -3.51 15.46
N LEU A 368 -2.79 -2.64 14.82
CA LEU A 368 -3.07 -2.71 13.38
C LEU A 368 -1.79 -2.59 12.55
N ILE A 369 -0.92 -1.63 12.89
CA ILE A 369 0.37 -1.45 12.22
C ILE A 369 1.24 -2.69 12.39
N ARG A 370 1.33 -3.26 13.60
CA ARG A 370 2.08 -4.50 13.84
C ARG A 370 1.60 -5.66 13.00
N SER A 371 0.28 -5.87 12.94
CA SER A 371 -0.31 -6.93 12.14
C SER A 371 0.06 -6.75 10.67
N LEU A 372 -0.10 -5.55 10.14
CA LEU A 372 0.21 -5.24 8.75
C LEU A 372 1.69 -5.48 8.41
N LEU A 373 2.62 -5.00 9.26
CA LEU A 373 4.06 -5.16 9.05
C LEU A 373 4.56 -6.59 9.27
N SER A 374 3.91 -7.37 10.13
CA SER A 374 4.37 -8.73 10.46
C SER A 374 3.72 -9.79 9.59
N GLU A 375 2.42 -9.66 9.32
CA GLU A 375 1.59 -10.65 8.64
C GLU A 375 1.39 -10.33 7.15
N GLY A 376 1.81 -9.12 6.71
CA GLY A 376 1.66 -8.65 5.35
C GLY A 376 0.20 -8.34 4.96
N ARG A 377 -0.72 -8.35 5.92
CA ARG A 377 -2.14 -8.01 5.73
C ARG A 377 -2.78 -7.59 7.04
N LEU A 378 -3.84 -6.80 6.95
CA LEU A 378 -4.68 -6.48 8.08
C LEU A 378 -6.02 -7.21 7.93
N ARG A 379 -6.45 -7.92 8.99
CA ARG A 379 -7.79 -8.50 9.10
C ARG A 379 -8.41 -8.04 10.42
N TYR A 380 -9.48 -7.27 10.30
CA TYR A 380 -10.18 -6.71 11.44
C TYR A 380 -11.68 -6.98 11.33
N GLU A 381 -12.24 -7.70 12.28
CA GLU A 381 -13.66 -7.97 12.35
C GLU A 381 -14.34 -7.02 13.34
N MET A 382 -15.37 -6.34 12.89
CA MET A 382 -16.16 -5.43 13.71
C MET A 382 -17.64 -5.80 13.65
N ILE A 383 -18.39 -5.34 14.65
CA ILE A 383 -19.86 -5.46 14.65
C ILE A 383 -20.45 -4.17 14.10
N GLU A 384 -21.14 -4.27 12.97
CA GLU A 384 -21.86 -3.16 12.34
C GLU A 384 -23.36 -3.25 12.64
N LYS A 385 -23.95 -2.10 12.97
CA LYS A 385 -25.41 -2.01 13.14
C LYS A 385 -26.06 -1.79 11.78
N THR A 386 -26.72 -2.82 11.27
CA THR A 386 -27.47 -2.77 10.01
C THR A 386 -28.99 -2.64 10.29
N SER A 387 -29.78 -2.36 9.26
CA SER A 387 -31.26 -2.37 9.35
C SER A 387 -31.83 -3.73 9.77
N LYS A 388 -31.04 -4.81 9.65
CA LYS A 388 -31.40 -6.20 10.03
C LYS A 388 -30.78 -6.63 11.38
N GLY A 389 -30.29 -5.67 12.20
CA GLY A 389 -29.63 -5.93 13.48
C GLY A 389 -28.10 -5.84 13.44
N LEU A 390 -27.46 -6.34 14.49
CA LEU A 390 -26.00 -6.38 14.60
C LEU A 390 -25.44 -7.52 13.73
N ARG A 391 -24.48 -7.21 12.87
CA ARG A 391 -23.79 -8.20 12.03
C ARG A 391 -22.27 -8.02 12.09
N PRO A 392 -21.50 -9.11 12.07
CA PRO A 392 -20.06 -9.01 11.90
C PRO A 392 -19.74 -8.52 10.48
N ARG A 393 -18.74 -7.63 10.37
CA ARG A 393 -18.14 -7.17 9.12
C ARG A 393 -16.65 -7.37 9.21
N LEU A 394 -16.10 -8.17 8.31
CA LEU A 394 -14.66 -8.32 8.14
C LEU A 394 -14.13 -7.18 7.26
N ILE A 395 -13.12 -6.48 7.76
CA ILE A 395 -12.33 -5.51 7.00
C ILE A 395 -10.98 -6.16 6.72
N GLU A 396 -10.63 -6.26 5.46
CA GLU A 396 -9.37 -6.83 5.02
C GLU A 396 -8.59 -5.80 4.20
N ARG A 397 -7.29 -5.65 4.54
CA ARG A 397 -6.37 -4.76 3.83
C ARG A 397 -5.16 -5.58 3.42
N GLU A 398 -4.98 -5.71 2.13
CA GLU A 398 -3.84 -6.45 1.59
C GLU A 398 -2.56 -5.64 1.68
N GLY A 399 -1.46 -6.30 2.07
CA GLY A 399 -0.08 -5.87 1.92
C GLY A 399 0.64 -6.75 0.88
N PRO A 400 1.96 -6.77 0.87
CA PRO A 400 2.87 -6.15 1.84
C PRO A 400 2.90 -4.63 1.76
N THR A 401 3.19 -3.98 2.89
CA THR A 401 3.42 -2.55 2.97
C THR A 401 4.62 -2.26 3.87
N GLY A 402 5.37 -1.21 3.55
CA GLY A 402 6.42 -0.67 4.42
C GLY A 402 5.90 0.51 5.24
N LEU A 403 6.64 0.88 6.28
CA LEU A 403 6.36 2.04 7.11
C LEU A 403 7.61 2.93 7.20
N ILE A 404 7.43 4.22 6.96
CA ILE A 404 8.39 5.25 7.35
C ILE A 404 7.72 6.12 8.40
N VAL A 405 8.37 6.30 9.53
CA VAL A 405 7.86 7.16 10.60
C VAL A 405 8.95 8.13 11.05
N THR A 406 8.61 9.41 11.21
CA THR A 406 9.51 10.39 11.85
C THR A 406 9.13 10.56 13.31
N THR A 407 10.10 10.72 14.21
CA THR A 407 9.83 10.88 15.63
C THR A 407 10.92 11.68 16.34
N THR A 408 10.51 12.42 17.36
CA THR A 408 11.42 13.04 18.33
C THR A 408 11.69 12.14 19.54
N MET A 409 10.98 11.01 19.65
CA MET A 409 11.15 10.07 20.75
C MET A 409 12.40 9.22 20.53
N GLU A 410 13.29 9.16 21.52
CA GLU A 410 14.45 8.25 21.49
C GLU A 410 14.03 6.78 21.38
N LYS A 411 12.92 6.41 22.01
CA LYS A 411 12.40 5.04 22.02
C LYS A 411 10.94 5.01 21.60
N LEU A 412 10.65 4.27 20.58
CA LEU A 412 9.30 3.89 20.20
C LEU A 412 8.82 2.73 21.10
N HIS A 413 7.53 2.36 20.97
CA HIS A 413 7.06 1.14 21.65
C HIS A 413 7.98 -0.05 21.27
N PRO A 414 8.52 -0.79 22.26
CA PRO A 414 9.57 -1.79 22.00
C PRO A 414 9.23 -2.81 20.91
N GLU A 415 7.98 -3.21 20.81
CA GLU A 415 7.54 -4.17 19.79
C GLU A 415 7.49 -3.59 18.38
N ASN A 416 7.25 -2.28 18.22
CA ASN A 416 7.30 -1.60 16.91
C ASN A 416 8.75 -1.33 16.52
N GLU A 417 9.56 -0.89 17.46
CA GLU A 417 10.98 -0.59 17.22
C GLU A 417 11.76 -1.80 16.71
N THR A 418 11.43 -3.01 17.19
CA THR A 418 12.07 -4.24 16.69
C THR A 418 11.69 -4.63 15.26
N ARG A 419 10.73 -3.95 14.63
CA ARG A 419 10.27 -4.22 13.26
C ARG A 419 10.74 -3.18 12.25
N MET A 420 11.48 -2.18 12.70
CA MET A 420 11.96 -1.07 11.88
C MET A 420 13.44 -0.87 12.08
N LEU A 421 14.13 -0.40 11.04
CA LEU A 421 15.46 0.14 11.19
C LEU A 421 15.35 1.54 11.81
N SER A 422 16.08 1.76 12.89
CA SER A 422 16.15 3.08 13.55
C SER A 422 17.28 3.89 12.94
N LEU A 423 16.95 4.96 12.22
CA LEU A 423 17.91 5.91 11.65
C LEU A 423 17.91 7.18 12.50
N SER A 424 19.08 7.61 12.91
CA SER A 424 19.23 8.88 13.64
C SER A 424 19.68 9.97 12.69
N VAL A 425 18.98 11.09 12.69
CA VAL A 425 19.45 12.31 12.01
C VAL A 425 20.58 12.90 12.82
N THR A 426 21.63 13.31 12.13
CA THR A 426 22.86 13.84 12.73
C THR A 426 22.58 15.20 13.40
N ASP A 427 23.09 15.40 14.63
CA ASP A 427 22.96 16.64 15.39
C ASP A 427 24.37 17.12 15.86
N THR A 428 25.25 17.34 14.88
CA THR A 428 26.59 17.87 15.14
C THR A 428 26.70 19.32 14.72
N ARG A 429 27.74 20.01 15.24
CA ARG A 429 28.07 21.39 14.82
C ARG A 429 28.42 21.47 13.34
N GLU A 430 29.13 20.47 12.84
CA GLU A 430 29.53 20.35 11.45
C GLU A 430 28.30 20.25 10.56
N GLN A 431 27.33 19.37 10.92
CA GLN A 431 26.05 19.21 10.22
C GLN A 431 25.27 20.53 10.22
N THR A 432 25.10 21.14 11.37
CA THR A 432 24.41 22.43 11.48
C THR A 432 25.08 23.50 10.61
N GLY A 433 26.43 23.55 10.58
CA GLY A 433 27.18 24.44 9.70
C GLY A 433 26.89 24.19 8.21
N GLN A 434 26.86 22.95 7.78
CA GLN A 434 26.51 22.58 6.38
C GLN A 434 25.07 22.96 6.02
N VAL A 435 24.13 22.74 6.92
CA VAL A 435 22.72 23.13 6.73
C VAL A 435 22.60 24.65 6.60
N LEU A 436 23.31 25.43 7.47
CA LEU A 436 23.28 26.91 7.39
C LEU A 436 23.88 27.41 6.08
N LEU A 437 24.95 26.79 5.58
CA LEU A 437 25.53 27.12 4.29
C LEU A 437 24.55 26.82 3.15
N ALA A 438 23.93 25.65 3.16
CA ALA A 438 22.92 25.29 2.15
C ALA A 438 21.71 26.22 2.16
N LEU A 439 21.27 26.68 3.34
CA LEU A 439 20.17 27.64 3.47
C LEU A 439 20.57 29.07 3.01
N ALA A 440 21.85 29.38 3.00
CA ALA A 440 22.38 30.70 2.57
C ALA A 440 22.64 30.74 1.04
N GLU A 441 22.62 29.60 0.36
CA GLU A 441 22.70 29.53 -1.11
C GLU A 441 21.39 30.03 -1.71
N GLU A 442 21.45 31.14 -2.46
CA GLU A 442 20.27 31.73 -3.10
C GLU A 442 19.79 30.93 -4.34
N GLU A 443 20.70 30.19 -4.97
CA GLU A 443 20.44 29.40 -6.16
C GLU A 443 20.78 27.93 -5.89
N LEU A 444 19.83 27.19 -5.34
CA LEU A 444 19.93 25.73 -5.29
C LEU A 444 19.60 25.14 -6.67
N ALA A 445 20.29 24.09 -7.04
CA ALA A 445 19.98 23.36 -8.26
C ALA A 445 18.58 22.72 -8.13
N GLU A 446 17.71 22.98 -9.10
CA GLU A 446 16.50 22.19 -9.27
C GLU A 446 16.87 20.88 -10.00
N PRO A 447 16.91 19.73 -9.30
CA PRO A 447 17.33 18.50 -9.93
C PRO A 447 16.25 18.03 -10.92
N ASP A 448 16.70 17.48 -12.04
CA ASP A 448 15.80 16.71 -12.90
C ASP A 448 15.44 15.40 -12.20
N LEU A 449 14.21 15.32 -11.71
CA LEU A 449 13.67 14.15 -11.00
C LEU A 449 13.02 13.14 -11.94
N GLU A 450 12.77 13.50 -13.19
CA GLU A 450 12.07 12.63 -14.14
C GLU A 450 12.79 11.28 -14.37
N PRO A 451 14.11 11.20 -14.57
CA PRO A 451 14.80 9.93 -14.71
C PRO A 451 14.69 9.04 -13.46
N TRP A 452 14.65 9.64 -12.28
CA TRP A 452 14.55 8.92 -11.00
C TRP A 452 13.17 8.32 -10.80
N VAL A 453 12.12 9.10 -11.03
CA VAL A 453 10.73 8.63 -10.99
C VAL A 453 10.53 7.54 -12.03
N ALA A 454 11.00 7.77 -13.26
CA ALA A 454 10.92 6.79 -14.34
C ALA A 454 11.67 5.48 -14.01
N LEU A 455 12.84 5.55 -13.35
CA LEU A 455 13.55 4.35 -12.88
C LEU A 455 12.68 3.54 -11.91
N GLN A 456 11.99 4.19 -10.99
CA GLN A 456 11.13 3.52 -10.02
C GLN A 456 9.84 2.97 -10.65
N GLU A 457 9.29 3.63 -11.68
CA GLU A 457 8.18 3.13 -12.50
C GLU A 457 8.60 1.89 -13.32
N TRP A 458 9.78 1.94 -13.93
CA TRP A 458 10.35 0.79 -14.65
C TRP A 458 10.59 -0.41 -13.73
N ILE A 459 11.17 -0.19 -12.55
CA ILE A 459 11.33 -1.22 -11.51
C ILE A 459 9.96 -1.78 -11.08
N GLU A 460 8.92 -0.96 -11.04
CA GLU A 460 7.58 -1.38 -10.65
C GLU A 460 6.98 -2.38 -11.65
N ALA A 461 7.23 -2.22 -12.92
CA ALA A 461 6.79 -3.12 -13.97
C ALA A 461 7.69 -4.36 -14.15
N GLY A 462 8.93 -4.31 -13.65
CA GLY A 462 9.96 -5.33 -13.86
C GLY A 462 9.92 -6.53 -12.90
N ALA A 463 10.97 -7.36 -13.00
CA ALA A 463 11.17 -8.52 -12.15
C ALA A 463 11.36 -8.10 -10.68
N ARG A 464 10.66 -8.77 -9.75
CA ARG A 464 10.72 -8.50 -8.31
C ARG A 464 11.33 -9.63 -7.49
N ARG A 465 11.56 -10.79 -8.10
CA ARG A 465 12.11 -11.94 -7.41
C ARG A 465 13.62 -11.91 -7.48
N VAL A 466 14.27 -11.96 -6.32
CA VAL A 466 15.73 -11.94 -6.22
C VAL A 466 16.20 -13.17 -5.46
N THR A 467 17.26 -13.80 -5.93
CA THR A 467 18.01 -14.83 -5.20
C THR A 467 19.32 -14.23 -4.70
N ILE A 468 19.73 -14.63 -3.49
CA ILE A 468 21.02 -14.24 -2.89
C ILE A 468 21.84 -15.54 -2.76
N PRO A 469 22.74 -15.85 -3.69
CA PRO A 469 23.48 -17.11 -3.68
C PRO A 469 24.31 -17.33 -2.42
N PHE A 470 24.80 -16.26 -1.82
CA PHE A 470 25.64 -16.26 -0.63
C PHE A 470 24.87 -16.09 0.70
N ALA A 471 23.55 -16.10 0.69
CA ALA A 471 22.74 -15.88 1.90
C ALA A 471 23.05 -16.88 3.01
N LYS A 472 23.31 -18.14 2.66
CA LYS A 472 23.66 -19.18 3.64
C LYS A 472 25.03 -18.92 4.26
N VAL A 473 26.03 -18.59 3.46
CA VAL A 473 27.40 -18.24 3.92
C VAL A 473 27.33 -17.02 4.85
N LEU A 474 26.55 -16.02 4.46
CA LEU A 474 26.35 -14.83 5.28
C LEU A 474 25.71 -15.19 6.64
N ALA A 475 24.68 -16.03 6.63
CA ALA A 475 24.00 -16.48 7.85
C ALA A 475 24.91 -17.29 8.79
N GLU A 476 25.79 -18.12 8.25
CA GLU A 476 26.74 -18.92 9.01
C GLU A 476 27.84 -18.07 9.70
N LYS A 477 28.16 -16.90 9.09
CA LYS A 477 29.18 -15.98 9.62
C LYS A 477 28.62 -14.96 10.63
N VAL A 478 27.30 -14.70 10.62
CA VAL A 478 26.66 -13.79 11.58
C VAL A 478 26.58 -14.46 12.95
N PRO A 479 27.23 -13.89 13.99
CA PRO A 479 27.24 -14.50 15.32
C PRO A 479 25.83 -14.41 15.97
N PRO A 480 25.32 -15.51 16.58
CA PRO A 480 23.97 -15.55 17.13
C PRO A 480 23.88 -14.90 18.53
N VAL A 481 24.42 -13.70 18.70
CA VAL A 481 24.56 -13.00 19.99
C VAL A 481 23.28 -12.36 20.54
N ALA A 482 22.24 -12.17 19.71
CA ALA A 482 20.97 -11.58 20.13
C ALA A 482 19.78 -12.09 19.33
N VAL A 483 18.61 -12.25 19.99
CA VAL A 483 17.36 -12.65 19.30
C VAL A 483 16.90 -11.62 18.26
N ARG A 484 17.19 -10.34 18.47
CA ARG A 484 16.88 -9.25 17.55
C ARG A 484 17.52 -9.47 16.17
N LEU A 485 18.72 -10.04 16.10
CA LEU A 485 19.41 -10.35 14.84
C LEU A 485 18.58 -11.15 13.84
N ARG A 486 17.63 -11.98 14.31
CA ARG A 486 16.72 -12.70 13.40
C ARG A 486 15.90 -11.75 12.51
N ARG A 487 15.55 -10.57 13.02
CA ARG A 487 14.80 -9.54 12.28
C ARG A 487 15.72 -8.61 11.51
N ASP A 488 16.79 -8.15 12.15
CA ASP A 488 17.77 -7.27 11.54
C ASP A 488 18.43 -7.93 10.33
N PHE A 489 18.75 -9.22 10.44
CA PHE A 489 19.27 -10.00 9.31
C PHE A 489 18.27 -10.12 8.15
N ASN A 490 16.98 -10.29 8.44
CA ASN A 490 15.96 -10.24 7.38
C ASN A 490 15.89 -8.87 6.70
N ALA A 491 16.06 -7.79 7.46
CA ALA A 491 16.11 -6.43 6.87
C ALA A 491 17.36 -6.28 5.98
N VAL A 492 18.53 -6.77 6.43
CA VAL A 492 19.76 -6.80 5.61
C VAL A 492 19.53 -7.57 4.30
N LEU A 493 18.96 -8.77 4.37
CA LEU A 493 18.65 -9.56 3.16
C LEU A 493 17.64 -8.84 2.25
N SER A 494 16.68 -8.12 2.80
CA SER A 494 15.71 -7.33 2.00
C SER A 494 16.37 -6.12 1.35
N LEU A 495 17.31 -5.45 2.03
CA LEU A 495 18.09 -4.35 1.43
C LEU A 495 19.02 -4.85 0.33
N ILE A 496 19.67 -6.02 0.49
CA ILE A 496 20.46 -6.66 -0.58
C ILE A 496 19.58 -6.92 -1.81
N ARG A 497 18.36 -7.46 -1.59
CA ARG A 497 17.41 -7.65 -2.71
C ARG A 497 16.98 -6.34 -3.33
N ALA A 498 16.75 -5.28 -2.54
CA ALA A 498 16.42 -3.97 -3.06
C ALA A 498 17.55 -3.36 -3.88
N SER A 499 18.80 -3.53 -3.44
CA SER A 499 19.99 -3.14 -4.21
C SER A 499 20.09 -3.90 -5.53
N ALA A 500 19.92 -5.22 -5.51
CA ALA A 500 19.93 -6.03 -6.74
C ALA A 500 18.78 -5.65 -7.70
N ILE A 501 17.59 -5.30 -7.20
CA ILE A 501 16.50 -4.77 -8.03
C ILE A 501 16.88 -3.41 -8.63
N LEU A 502 17.50 -2.54 -7.86
CA LEU A 502 17.93 -1.22 -8.32
C LEU A 502 18.96 -1.34 -9.46
N HIS A 503 19.86 -2.31 -9.36
CA HIS A 503 20.92 -2.57 -10.34
C HIS A 503 20.61 -3.73 -11.30
N GLN A 504 19.32 -4.11 -11.46
CA GLN A 504 18.92 -5.31 -12.20
C GLN A 504 19.39 -5.35 -13.67
N VAL A 505 19.68 -4.20 -14.27
CA VAL A 505 20.21 -4.11 -15.66
C VAL A 505 21.59 -4.77 -15.79
N SER A 506 22.42 -4.70 -14.75
CA SER A 506 23.76 -5.29 -14.69
C SER A 506 23.81 -6.64 -13.96
N ARG A 507 22.68 -7.15 -13.48
CA ARG A 507 22.62 -8.42 -12.75
C ARG A 507 22.18 -9.57 -13.64
N ASP A 508 22.77 -10.73 -13.43
CA ASP A 508 22.35 -11.96 -14.09
C ASP A 508 20.97 -12.39 -13.62
N HIS A 509 20.31 -13.20 -14.43
CA HIS A 509 19.06 -13.86 -14.09
C HIS A 509 19.27 -15.38 -14.07
N ASP A 510 18.66 -16.04 -13.09
CA ASP A 510 18.70 -17.51 -13.04
C ASP A 510 17.63 -18.14 -13.97
N ASP A 511 17.66 -19.48 -14.10
CA ASP A 511 16.74 -20.25 -14.95
C ASP A 511 15.23 -20.05 -14.61
N ARG A 512 14.94 -19.42 -13.48
CA ARG A 512 13.58 -19.08 -13.04
C ARG A 512 13.23 -17.61 -13.25
N GLY A 513 14.08 -16.87 -13.94
CA GLY A 513 13.93 -15.44 -14.19
C GLY A 513 14.09 -14.57 -12.94
N ARG A 514 14.76 -15.07 -11.88
CA ARG A 514 15.05 -14.27 -10.68
C ARG A 514 16.36 -13.52 -10.86
N ILE A 515 16.37 -12.27 -10.43
CA ILE A 515 17.59 -11.46 -10.38
C ILE A 515 18.58 -12.12 -9.41
N VAL A 516 19.83 -12.26 -9.80
CA VAL A 516 20.91 -12.83 -8.96
C VAL A 516 21.66 -11.70 -8.28
N ALA A 517 21.53 -11.59 -6.95
CA ALA A 517 22.27 -10.59 -6.18
C ALA A 517 23.76 -10.93 -6.13
N GLU A 518 24.60 -9.92 -6.24
CA GLU A 518 26.07 -10.01 -6.15
C GLU A 518 26.58 -9.60 -4.77
N VAL A 519 27.83 -9.97 -4.46
CA VAL A 519 28.45 -9.57 -3.18
C VAL A 519 28.61 -8.07 -3.08
N GLU A 520 28.64 -7.37 -4.22
CA GLU A 520 28.66 -5.89 -4.25
C GLU A 520 27.37 -5.28 -3.70
N ASP A 521 26.21 -5.90 -3.92
CA ASP A 521 24.96 -5.50 -3.28
C ASP A 521 25.04 -5.62 -1.75
N TYR A 522 25.73 -6.65 -1.26
CA TYR A 522 25.99 -6.80 0.17
C TYR A 522 27.01 -5.77 0.68
N ARG A 523 28.09 -5.50 -0.06
CA ARG A 523 29.09 -4.50 0.31
C ARG A 523 28.46 -3.14 0.55
N MET A 524 27.67 -2.68 -0.41
CA MET A 524 26.92 -1.41 -0.30
C MET A 524 25.98 -1.40 0.90
N VAL A 525 25.17 -2.44 1.08
CA VAL A 525 24.23 -2.52 2.21
C VAL A 525 24.96 -2.57 3.54
N ARG A 526 26.06 -3.34 3.63
CA ARG A 526 26.86 -3.43 4.85
C ARG A 526 27.42 -2.07 5.26
N GLU A 527 27.99 -1.32 4.31
CA GLU A 527 28.50 0.03 4.55
C GLU A 527 27.43 0.92 5.21
N LEU A 528 26.20 0.83 4.72
CA LEU A 528 25.11 1.66 5.21
C LEU A 528 24.56 1.20 6.57
N VAL A 529 24.50 -0.11 6.86
CA VAL A 529 23.72 -0.61 8.02
C VAL A 529 24.54 -1.32 9.10
N ALA A 530 25.83 -1.56 8.92
CA ALA A 530 26.62 -2.36 9.88
C ALA A 530 26.58 -1.76 11.29
N ASN A 531 26.79 -0.45 11.41
CA ASN A 531 26.74 0.25 12.69
C ASN A 531 25.33 0.22 13.31
N LEU A 532 24.28 0.39 12.51
CA LEU A 532 22.88 0.35 12.98
C LEU A 532 22.50 -1.02 13.53
N VAL A 533 22.96 -2.09 12.86
CA VAL A 533 22.73 -3.47 13.32
C VAL A 533 23.50 -3.74 14.60
N ALA A 534 24.75 -3.29 14.70
CA ALA A 534 25.57 -3.42 15.91
C ALA A 534 24.93 -2.67 17.09
N GLU A 535 24.56 -1.40 16.93
CA GLU A 535 23.85 -0.60 17.95
C GLU A 535 22.53 -1.26 18.37
N GLY A 536 21.77 -1.81 17.41
CA GLY A 536 20.54 -2.54 17.68
C GLY A 536 20.75 -3.77 18.54
N VAL A 537 21.83 -4.49 18.31
CA VAL A 537 22.23 -5.65 19.11
C VAL A 537 22.69 -5.22 20.50
N ASP A 538 23.50 -4.18 20.58
CA ASP A 538 24.01 -3.61 21.82
C ASP A 538 22.89 -3.16 22.76
N ALA A 539 21.86 -2.52 22.22
CA ALA A 539 20.68 -2.09 22.97
C ALA A 539 19.92 -3.24 23.63
N THR A 540 20.16 -4.50 23.22
CA THR A 540 19.54 -5.69 23.84
C THR A 540 20.21 -6.12 25.14
N VAL A 541 21.42 -5.63 25.41
CA VAL A 541 22.19 -5.94 26.63
C VAL A 541 22.12 -4.76 27.59
N SER A 542 21.44 -4.96 28.71
CA SER A 542 21.30 -3.90 29.71
C SER A 542 22.67 -3.53 30.36
N ALA A 543 22.82 -2.26 30.73
CA ALA A 543 24.01 -1.78 31.42
C ALA A 543 24.37 -2.60 32.64
N THR A 544 23.38 -3.14 33.37
CA THR A 544 23.59 -4.01 34.52
C THR A 544 24.23 -5.37 34.18
N VAL A 545 23.86 -5.93 33.01
CA VAL A 545 24.48 -7.18 32.51
C VAL A 545 25.91 -6.88 32.06
N ARG A 546 26.15 -5.77 31.34
CA ARG A 546 27.49 -5.34 30.91
C ARG A 546 28.44 -5.20 32.10
N ALA A 547 28.04 -4.42 33.10
CA ALA A 547 28.83 -4.24 34.31
C ALA A 547 29.15 -5.59 34.99
N THR A 548 28.18 -6.52 35.04
CA THR A 548 28.38 -7.84 35.62
C THR A 548 29.40 -8.68 34.85
N VAL A 549 29.31 -8.68 33.50
CA VAL A 549 30.25 -9.42 32.63
C VAL A 549 31.65 -8.81 32.72
N GLN A 550 31.76 -7.48 32.70
CA GLN A 550 33.05 -6.78 32.87
C GLN A 550 33.71 -7.08 34.22
N ALA A 551 32.92 -7.06 35.31
CA ALA A 551 33.43 -7.45 36.62
C ALA A 551 33.96 -8.90 36.65
N VAL A 552 33.24 -9.85 36.04
CA VAL A 552 33.70 -11.25 35.93
C VAL A 552 34.97 -11.34 35.09
N ARG A 553 35.06 -10.66 33.92
CA ARG A 553 36.26 -10.64 33.06
C ARG A 553 37.47 -10.11 33.83
N LYS A 554 37.35 -8.89 34.39
CA LYS A 554 38.40 -8.25 35.15
C LYS A 554 38.94 -9.16 36.25
N LEU A 555 38.07 -9.74 37.07
CA LEU A 555 38.46 -10.58 38.17
C LEU A 555 39.08 -11.93 37.72
N VAL A 556 38.66 -12.50 36.62
CA VAL A 556 39.26 -13.69 36.00
C VAL A 556 40.63 -13.37 35.43
N ASP A 557 40.79 -12.25 34.77
CA ASP A 557 42.08 -11.77 34.22
C ASP A 557 43.07 -11.48 35.37
N ASP A 558 42.62 -10.83 36.47
CA ASP A 558 43.40 -10.57 37.67
C ASP A 558 43.86 -11.87 38.40
N GLN A 559 43.13 -12.98 38.18
CA GLN A 559 43.43 -14.32 38.75
C GLN A 559 44.03 -15.28 37.72
N GLU A 560 44.73 -14.76 36.70
CA GLU A 560 45.43 -15.55 35.67
C GLU A 560 44.53 -16.59 34.96
N GLY A 561 43.22 -16.34 34.84
CA GLY A 561 42.24 -17.21 34.20
C GLY A 561 41.47 -18.13 35.13
N ASP A 562 41.71 -18.09 36.43
CA ASP A 562 40.99 -18.91 37.40
C ASP A 562 39.52 -18.45 37.60
N PRO A 563 38.58 -19.41 37.77
CA PRO A 563 37.18 -19.07 37.98
C PRO A 563 36.94 -18.33 39.29
N VAL A 564 36.10 -17.29 39.23
CA VAL A 564 35.81 -16.41 40.38
C VAL A 564 34.53 -16.83 41.09
N SER A 565 34.49 -16.68 42.41
CA SER A 565 33.29 -16.91 43.22
C SER A 565 32.40 -15.67 43.33
N LEU A 566 31.17 -15.84 43.87
CA LEU A 566 30.18 -14.77 44.00
C LEU A 566 30.65 -13.57 44.87
N GLY A 567 31.48 -13.84 45.90
CA GLY A 567 31.93 -12.80 46.84
C GLY A 567 32.70 -11.66 46.18
N PRO A 568 33.85 -11.95 45.54
CA PRO A 568 34.62 -10.93 44.79
C PRO A 568 33.80 -10.19 43.74
N ILE A 569 32.90 -10.88 43.03
CA ILE A 569 32.02 -10.23 42.03
C ILE A 569 31.05 -9.27 42.70
N ALA A 570 30.52 -9.59 43.86
CA ALA A 570 29.62 -8.71 44.60
C ALA A 570 30.36 -7.47 45.12
N GLU A 571 31.61 -7.62 45.56
CA GLU A 571 32.48 -6.53 45.99
C GLU A 571 32.85 -5.60 44.82
N GLU A 572 33.26 -6.15 43.68
CA GLU A 572 33.59 -5.36 42.46
C GLU A 572 32.39 -4.57 41.93
N LEU A 573 31.19 -5.13 42.08
CA LEU A 573 29.95 -4.48 41.67
C LEU A 573 29.35 -3.54 42.73
N GLU A 574 29.97 -3.45 43.93
CA GLU A 574 29.45 -2.71 45.09
C GLU A 574 28.00 -3.12 45.46
N LEU A 575 27.72 -4.42 45.42
CA LEU A 575 26.39 -5.00 45.65
C LEU A 575 26.41 -6.01 46.83
N ASP A 576 25.23 -6.19 47.41
CA ASP A 576 25.02 -7.36 48.28
C ASP A 576 25.03 -8.67 47.46
N LYS A 577 25.36 -9.81 48.12
CA LYS A 577 25.47 -11.11 47.46
C LYS A 577 24.19 -11.56 46.79
N SER A 578 23.01 -11.15 47.28
CA SER A 578 21.71 -11.51 46.69
C SER A 578 21.46 -10.76 45.40
N ALA A 579 21.80 -9.46 45.35
CA ALA A 579 21.71 -8.62 44.14
C ALA A 579 22.72 -9.07 43.08
N ALA A 580 23.98 -9.33 43.47
CA ALA A 580 25.00 -9.88 42.58
C ALA A 580 24.61 -11.25 42.00
N SER A 581 24.05 -12.13 42.80
CA SER A 581 23.55 -13.44 42.36
C SER A 581 22.39 -13.32 41.34
N ARG A 582 21.48 -12.36 41.52
CA ARG A 582 20.40 -12.10 40.56
C ARG A 582 20.95 -11.61 39.23
N ARG A 583 21.91 -10.66 39.24
CA ARG A 583 22.56 -10.16 38.02
C ARG A 583 23.36 -11.24 37.32
N LEU A 584 24.14 -12.04 38.05
CA LEU A 584 24.86 -13.18 37.50
C LEU A 584 23.93 -14.21 36.85
N ARG A 585 22.80 -14.52 37.48
CA ARG A 585 21.80 -15.44 36.91
C ARG A 585 21.26 -14.93 35.59
N THR A 586 21.04 -13.62 35.46
CA THR A 586 20.64 -12.98 34.21
C THR A 586 21.73 -13.08 33.15
N ALA A 587 23.00 -12.82 33.52
CA ALA A 587 24.14 -12.92 32.61
C ALA A 587 24.39 -14.36 32.15
N ILE A 588 24.24 -15.34 33.05
CA ILE A 588 24.31 -16.78 32.73
C ILE A 588 23.17 -17.20 31.81
N GLY A 589 21.94 -16.78 32.11
CA GLY A 589 20.77 -17.06 31.26
C GLY A 589 20.89 -16.51 29.85
N LYS A 590 21.70 -15.45 29.64
CA LYS A 590 22.05 -14.88 28.33
C LYS A 590 23.32 -15.48 27.71
N GLY A 591 24.02 -16.38 28.41
CA GLY A 591 25.23 -17.06 27.92
C GLY A 591 26.55 -16.29 28.13
N PHE A 592 26.51 -15.02 28.55
CA PHE A 592 27.70 -14.17 28.67
C PHE A 592 28.61 -14.50 29.87
N VAL A 593 28.10 -15.28 30.81
CA VAL A 593 28.85 -15.84 31.95
C VAL A 593 28.53 -17.31 32.06
N LYS A 594 29.53 -18.15 32.31
CA LYS A 594 29.38 -19.59 32.56
C LYS A 594 29.68 -19.90 34.04
N ASN A 595 28.87 -20.78 34.62
CA ASN A 595 29.17 -21.36 35.93
C ASN A 595 29.73 -22.75 35.69
N LEU A 596 30.95 -23.01 36.11
CA LEU A 596 31.64 -24.28 35.98
C LEU A 596 31.31 -25.28 37.13
N GLU A 597 30.52 -24.84 38.15
CA GLU A 597 30.12 -25.72 39.25
C GLU A 597 28.73 -26.29 39.03
N ASP A 598 28.64 -27.60 38.83
CA ASP A 598 27.40 -28.32 38.58
C ASP A 598 26.75 -28.92 39.84
N ARG A 599 27.46 -28.92 40.96
CA ARG A 599 26.99 -29.59 42.18
C ARG A 599 26.15 -28.67 43.04
N LYS A 600 24.92 -29.07 43.32
CA LYS A 600 24.02 -28.35 44.24
C LYS A 600 24.69 -28.14 45.61
N GLY A 601 24.69 -26.91 46.12
CA GLY A 601 25.19 -26.55 47.45
C GLY A 601 26.66 -26.16 47.50
N LYS A 602 27.40 -26.23 46.40
CA LYS A 602 28.74 -25.67 46.32
C LYS A 602 28.73 -24.22 45.82
N PRO A 603 29.74 -23.41 46.22
CA PRO A 603 29.91 -22.07 45.68
C PRO A 603 30.08 -22.12 44.16
N GLY A 604 29.38 -21.23 43.44
CA GLY A 604 29.52 -21.11 41.99
C GLY A 604 30.94 -20.67 41.60
N ARG A 605 31.40 -21.16 40.44
CA ARG A 605 32.68 -20.86 39.82
C ARG A 605 32.42 -20.21 38.46
N TYR A 606 32.55 -18.90 38.41
CA TYR A 606 32.12 -18.09 37.25
C TYR A 606 33.32 -17.73 36.38
N VAL A 607 33.13 -17.89 35.08
CA VAL A 607 34.08 -17.47 34.03
C VAL A 607 33.31 -16.71 32.92
N PRO A 608 33.99 -15.90 32.10
CA PRO A 608 33.40 -15.33 30.92
C PRO A 608 32.80 -16.43 30.02
N GLY A 609 31.63 -16.17 29.46
CA GLY A 609 30.94 -17.06 28.54
C GLY A 609 31.12 -16.64 27.07
N ASP A 610 30.01 -16.57 26.37
CA ASP A 610 30.02 -16.12 24.98
C ASP A 610 30.45 -14.63 24.91
N PRO A 611 31.09 -14.19 23.83
CA PRO A 611 31.53 -12.81 23.67
C PRO A 611 30.35 -11.83 23.74
N MET A 612 30.62 -10.65 24.29
CA MET A 612 29.62 -9.57 24.31
C MET A 612 29.43 -9.04 22.90
N PRO A 613 28.24 -8.48 22.57
CA PRO A 613 28.00 -7.89 21.25
C PRO A 613 29.02 -6.84 20.83
N ASP A 614 29.53 -6.04 21.78
CA ASP A 614 30.54 -5.00 21.55
C ASP A 614 31.90 -5.60 21.11
N ASP A 615 32.16 -6.86 21.40
CA ASP A 615 33.42 -7.54 21.10
C ASP A 615 33.39 -8.24 19.73
N VAL A 616 32.28 -8.17 19.00
CA VAL A 616 32.03 -9.01 17.80
C VAL A 616 31.57 -8.15 16.62
N VAL A 617 32.22 -8.31 15.48
CA VAL A 617 31.72 -7.78 14.20
C VAL A 617 30.45 -8.56 13.84
N VAL A 618 29.30 -7.86 13.86
CA VAL A 618 27.99 -8.50 13.65
C VAL A 618 27.78 -8.91 12.18
N LEU A 619 28.16 -8.04 11.23
CA LEU A 619 28.08 -8.31 9.79
C LEU A 619 29.50 -8.57 9.25
N PRO A 620 29.80 -9.75 8.69
CA PRO A 620 31.13 -10.11 8.19
C PRO A 620 31.60 -9.18 7.07
N GLU A 621 32.91 -9.11 6.84
CA GLU A 621 33.46 -8.38 5.73
C GLU A 621 33.07 -9.06 4.39
N PRO A 622 32.81 -8.28 3.32
CA PRO A 622 32.46 -8.82 2.00
C PRO A 622 33.54 -9.80 1.46
N GLU A 623 34.81 -9.53 1.74
CA GLU A 623 35.94 -10.36 1.38
C GLU A 623 35.88 -11.75 2.04
N GLU A 624 35.42 -11.83 3.26
CA GLU A 624 35.24 -13.10 3.97
C GLU A 624 34.11 -13.94 3.35
N VAL A 625 33.06 -13.26 2.85
CA VAL A 625 31.96 -13.93 2.15
C VAL A 625 32.45 -14.46 0.81
N LEU A 626 33.22 -13.67 0.05
CA LEU A 626 33.83 -14.07 -1.23
C LEU A 626 34.77 -15.28 -1.07
N GLN A 627 35.67 -15.26 -0.07
CA GLN A 627 36.57 -16.37 0.22
C GLN A 627 35.81 -17.66 0.54
N ALA A 628 34.75 -17.57 1.33
CA ALA A 628 33.95 -18.75 1.67
C ALA A 628 33.21 -19.32 0.44
N LEU A 629 32.74 -18.48 -0.48
CA LEU A 629 32.14 -18.93 -1.74
C LEU A 629 33.14 -19.65 -2.62
N GLN A 630 34.37 -19.13 -2.73
CA GLN A 630 35.44 -19.77 -3.50
C GLN A 630 35.84 -21.14 -2.91
N CYS A 631 35.90 -21.26 -1.58
CA CYS A 631 36.17 -22.53 -0.93
C CYS A 631 35.06 -23.57 -1.19
N CYS A 632 33.80 -23.15 -1.22
CA CYS A 632 32.67 -24.05 -1.51
C CYS A 632 32.65 -24.52 -2.98
N SER A 633 33.11 -23.71 -3.93
CA SER A 633 33.18 -24.08 -5.36
C SER A 633 34.31 -25.06 -5.69
N VAL A 634 35.38 -25.08 -4.89
CA VAL A 634 36.51 -26.01 -5.06
C VAL A 634 36.19 -27.42 -4.55
N VAL A 635 35.24 -27.58 -3.64
CA VAL A 635 34.84 -28.89 -3.05
C VAL A 635 33.74 -29.59 -3.87
N GLY A 636 33.09 -28.90 -4.80
CA GLY A 636 32.06 -29.44 -5.69
C GLY A 636 32.60 -29.53 -7.13
N GLY A 637 33.32 -30.62 -7.44
CA GLY A 637 33.89 -30.83 -8.75
C GLY A 637 32.88 -30.89 -9.90
N ASP A 638 33.26 -30.30 -11.00
CA ASP A 638 32.82 -30.49 -12.39
C ASP A 638 31.31 -30.48 -12.68
N LYS A 639 30.77 -29.30 -12.97
CA LYS A 639 29.80 -29.12 -14.06
C LYS A 639 30.09 -27.80 -14.76
N HIS A 640 30.63 -27.91 -15.97
CA HIS A 640 30.74 -26.80 -16.92
C HIS A 640 29.40 -26.10 -17.10
N PRO A 641 29.35 -24.77 -17.09
CA PRO A 641 28.20 -24.04 -17.57
C PRO A 641 28.04 -24.27 -19.09
N PRO A 642 26.82 -24.44 -19.60
CA PRO A 642 26.57 -24.38 -21.01
C PRO A 642 26.85 -22.96 -21.53
N SER A 643 27.55 -22.89 -22.67
CA SER A 643 27.81 -21.67 -23.42
C SER A 643 26.51 -20.95 -23.77
N PRO A 644 26.50 -19.60 -23.83
CA PRO A 644 25.33 -18.84 -24.24
C PRO A 644 24.97 -19.17 -25.68
N SER A 645 23.80 -19.70 -25.93
CA SER A 645 23.20 -19.75 -27.26
C SER A 645 22.64 -18.36 -27.58
N GLU A 646 23.27 -17.72 -28.58
CA GLU A 646 22.67 -16.66 -29.36
C GLU A 646 21.41 -17.22 -30.03
N ASP A 647 20.24 -16.86 -29.53
CA ASP A 647 19.00 -16.86 -30.34
C ASP A 647 17.90 -16.04 -29.64
N TRP A 648 17.86 -14.78 -30.00
CA TRP A 648 16.66 -13.93 -29.79
C TRP A 648 15.96 -13.81 -31.15
N GLY A 649 15.32 -14.91 -31.56
CA GLY A 649 14.40 -14.96 -32.68
C GLY A 649 12.98 -14.93 -32.17
N GLU A 650 12.27 -13.88 -32.57
CA GLU A 650 10.83 -13.75 -32.83
C GLU A 650 9.87 -14.77 -32.14
N VAL A 651 9.15 -14.33 -31.09
CA VAL A 651 7.70 -14.59 -30.96
C VAL A 651 7.06 -13.38 -30.26
#